data_f34e02432fefa146bae7dc2f428c8b1e
#
_entry.id   f34e02432fefa146bae7dc2f428c8b1e
#
_cell.length_a   1.000
_cell.length_b   1.000
_cell.length_c   1.000
_cell.angle_alpha   90.00
_cell.angle_beta   90.00
_cell.angle_gamma   90.00
#
_symmetry.space_group_name_H-M   'P 1'
#
loop_
_entity.id
_entity.type
_entity.pdbx_description
1 polymer ?
#
loop_
_entity_poly.entity_id
_entity_poly.type
_entity_poly.pdbx_seq_one_letter_code
_entity_poly.pdbx_strand_id
1 'polypeptide(L)'
;MDKLKTDIAIRHFNKILIFLFAAFCVCWFVLPIGCGPYPKLIEGQPRILYPFSLPFCAGEYFRLPFFRHSLFLVYSVPVIAIFFVLAGFLKLLRIKKLLLLLSQIAATVMLYCSIICFLNSATTLKWFSEFPIIAIFTNAVALIIHIALSVCRIRNIRSNNPEYLIYRDFRESYNTKLKEQRRKNRIEEAKEKERSKSLVLDNTKRNTSILRQKELNEENKRLRRRTHLRAKVVTSFLSVISCILLLLGLGLLSRYYQLMMESIGDAGRTQAEQAVAVFRSGGGSNQPVLEFFQSREQANSSTHFPFERIDIFSEIRPIIYTKDISDTTVFPNYRLAYTTAKISDIPQNEKVLSPENARKYFDHYHARSGTIPIFNKSNGTCKYICPVTMTGTSGRERFMGFSVVTYREDVLMRPYFQTQITVFTLMAIFLYLSIVLAFLVADYIVMPLLILRMNVRKTSESLSEMLTGKDAKISPESLTFKDTIKTKDEIKDLSKEIGNMVSVIRGIVPYISVSTLRNAEKNAQTARTITRELTFLFTDIRGFTTLCEGLNPKEVVSILNHYLDLETQIILDNNGDVDKFVGDEMMAFFSGPRKEQNACRAAMQIRNMMMKEREERLKQGKTIVSVGIGINTGKVVFGSVGAKTRMDFTSIGDTVNLAARLEGANKAYGSKSIISEAVYTRLNGTFICRELDFITVKGKTEPVRIYEILQEKDNASVKLMMIKEEFEKGLAYYRKQQWDKAEHHFQICVNQYDDEPARIFIERIKHFRNNPLPQKWDGVFRMTVK
;
A
#
# COMPACT_ATOMS: atom_id res chain seq x y z
N MET A 1 10.03 1.62 25.06
CA MET A 1 9.83 2.77 25.95
C MET A 1 9.47 4.04 25.20
N ASP A 2 10.09 4.36 24.07
CA ASP A 2 9.79 5.59 23.30
C ASP A 2 8.40 5.62 22.64
N LYS A 3 7.85 4.47 22.24
CA LYS A 3 6.48 4.36 21.70
C LYS A 3 5.42 4.76 22.74
N LEU A 4 5.60 4.35 23.99
CA LEU A 4 4.66 4.65 25.08
C LEU A 4 4.70 6.15 25.44
N LYS A 5 5.90 6.76 25.43
CA LYS A 5 6.07 8.20 25.65
C LYS A 5 5.42 9.04 24.56
N THR A 6 5.55 8.64 23.29
CA THR A 6 4.92 9.34 22.14
C THR A 6 3.39 9.23 22.18
N ASP A 7 2.83 8.08 22.53
CA ASP A 7 1.37 7.90 22.65
C ASP A 7 0.78 8.69 23.84
N ILE A 8 1.52 8.77 24.96
CA ILE A 8 1.14 9.59 26.12
C ILE A 8 1.20 11.09 25.76
N ALA A 9 2.25 11.53 25.07
CA ALA A 9 2.39 12.91 24.61
C ALA A 9 1.27 13.31 23.64
N ILE A 10 0.91 12.45 22.67
CA ILE A 10 -0.20 12.68 21.75
C ILE A 10 -1.54 12.76 22.50
N ARG A 11 -1.77 11.94 23.52
CA ARG A 11 -3.00 12.00 24.33
C ARG A 11 -3.08 13.28 25.15
N HIS A 12 -1.97 13.76 25.71
CA HIS A 12 -1.91 15.03 26.44
C HIS A 12 -2.11 16.21 25.51
N PHE A 13 -1.46 16.23 24.34
CA PHE A 13 -1.63 17.25 23.33
C PHE A 13 -3.08 17.35 22.84
N ASN A 14 -3.76 16.22 22.60
CA ASN A 14 -5.18 16.18 22.25
C ASN A 14 -6.09 16.77 23.35
N LYS A 15 -5.78 16.52 24.65
CA LYS A 15 -6.54 17.09 25.76
C LYS A 15 -6.35 18.61 25.83
N ILE A 16 -5.12 19.10 25.64
CA ILE A 16 -4.80 20.53 25.60
C ILE A 16 -5.54 21.21 24.45
N LEU A 17 -5.54 20.62 23.24
CA LEU A 17 -6.25 21.16 22.08
C LEU A 17 -7.77 21.20 22.30
N ILE A 18 -8.38 20.20 22.93
CA ILE A 18 -9.82 20.20 23.29
C ILE A 18 -10.12 21.29 24.27
N PHE A 19 -9.26 21.48 25.28
CA PHE A 19 -9.39 22.54 26.28
C PHE A 19 -9.27 23.94 25.64
N LEU A 20 -8.27 24.14 24.80
CA LEU A 20 -8.07 25.39 24.05
C LEU A 20 -9.26 25.70 23.13
N PHE A 21 -9.82 24.69 22.48
CA PHE A 21 -11.00 24.84 21.64
C PHE A 21 -12.25 25.19 22.47
N ALA A 22 -12.44 24.56 23.62
CA ALA A 22 -13.53 24.88 24.53
C ALA A 22 -13.40 26.31 25.09
N ALA A 23 -12.18 26.72 25.49
CA ALA A 23 -11.88 28.07 25.93
C ALA A 23 -12.13 29.09 24.81
N PHE A 24 -11.73 28.76 23.56
CA PHE A 24 -12.01 29.58 22.40
C PHE A 24 -13.51 29.75 22.16
N CYS A 25 -14.31 28.69 22.29
CA CYS A 25 -15.77 28.80 22.16
C CYS A 25 -16.41 29.67 23.25
N VAL A 26 -15.90 29.64 24.46
CA VAL A 26 -16.34 30.55 25.55
C VAL A 26 -15.96 32.00 25.18
N CYS A 27 -14.69 32.23 24.78
CA CYS A 27 -14.24 33.55 24.35
C CYS A 27 -15.06 34.08 23.14
N TRP A 28 -15.50 33.21 22.23
CA TRP A 28 -16.32 33.56 21.10
C TRP A 28 -17.63 34.25 21.50
N PHE A 29 -18.25 33.84 22.58
CA PHE A 29 -19.47 34.47 23.09
C PHE A 29 -19.26 35.85 23.72
N VAL A 30 -18.06 36.10 24.23
CA VAL A 30 -17.71 37.30 24.95
C VAL A 30 -17.09 38.35 24.03
N LEU A 31 -16.49 37.92 22.89
CA LEU A 31 -15.88 38.88 21.94
C LEU A 31 -16.94 39.58 21.09
N PRO A 32 -16.81 40.90 20.84
CA PRO A 32 -17.75 41.63 20.01
C PRO A 32 -17.70 41.15 18.56
N ILE A 33 -18.82 40.91 17.93
CA ILE A 33 -18.93 40.45 16.53
C ILE A 33 -18.92 41.64 15.57
N GLY A 34 -19.42 42.79 16.00
CA GLY A 34 -19.51 43.96 15.18
C GLY A 34 -20.40 45.05 15.77
N CYS A 35 -20.58 46.11 15.03
CA CYS A 35 -21.44 47.24 15.40
C CYS A 35 -22.53 47.38 14.32
N GLY A 36 -23.79 47.40 14.72
CA GLY A 36 -24.92 47.65 13.82
C GLY A 36 -25.55 49.01 14.01
N PRO A 37 -26.11 49.63 12.95
CA PRO A 37 -26.93 50.83 13.11
C PRO A 37 -28.21 50.47 13.85
N TYR A 38 -28.63 51.29 14.79
CA TYR A 38 -29.93 51.14 15.45
C TYR A 38 -31.05 51.52 14.47
N PRO A 39 -32.09 50.66 14.27
CA PRO A 39 -33.15 50.91 13.30
C PRO A 39 -34.11 52.04 13.72
N LYS A 40 -34.22 52.34 14.99
CA LYS A 40 -35.05 53.48 15.54
C LYS A 40 -34.59 53.78 16.96
N LEU A 41 -34.33 55.05 17.24
CA LEU A 41 -34.07 55.64 18.54
C LEU A 41 -32.59 55.80 18.91
N ILE A 42 -32.26 57.05 18.99
CA ILE A 42 -31.07 57.71 19.47
C ILE A 42 -30.03 57.93 18.37
N GLU A 43 -29.97 59.15 17.98
CA GLU A 43 -29.00 59.71 17.04
C GLU A 43 -27.56 59.28 17.32
N GLY A 44 -26.99 58.61 16.33
CA GLY A 44 -25.57 58.68 16.08
C GLY A 44 -24.62 57.71 16.75
N GLN A 45 -25.04 56.80 17.66
CA GLN A 45 -24.07 55.85 18.26
C GLN A 45 -24.28 54.42 17.84
N PRO A 46 -23.24 53.74 17.29
CA PRO A 46 -23.29 52.32 16.93
C PRO A 46 -23.29 51.43 18.17
N ARG A 47 -24.21 50.45 18.23
CA ARG A 47 -24.23 49.48 19.31
C ARG A 47 -23.28 48.32 19.01
N ILE A 48 -22.43 47.99 19.98
CA ILE A 48 -21.56 46.83 19.89
C ILE A 48 -22.37 45.55 20.09
N LEU A 49 -22.29 44.64 19.12
CA LEU A 49 -23.02 43.37 19.12
C LEU A 49 -22.10 42.25 19.59
N TYR A 50 -22.56 41.51 20.60
CA TYR A 50 -21.92 40.34 21.14
C TYR A 50 -22.74 39.08 20.78
N PRO A 51 -22.13 37.91 20.59
CA PRO A 51 -22.87 36.67 20.33
C PRO A 51 -23.93 36.38 21.38
N PHE A 52 -23.67 36.65 22.65
CA PHE A 52 -24.63 36.38 23.75
C PHE A 52 -25.81 37.37 23.76
N SER A 53 -25.64 38.58 23.23
CA SER A 53 -26.71 39.60 23.18
C SER A 53 -27.59 39.47 21.94
N LEU A 54 -27.17 38.74 20.93
CA LEU A 54 -27.93 38.56 19.68
C LEU A 54 -29.37 38.04 19.86
N PRO A 55 -29.65 37.05 20.73
CA PRO A 55 -31.03 36.58 20.95
C PRO A 55 -31.95 37.67 21.45
N PHE A 56 -31.43 38.58 22.29
CA PHE A 56 -32.24 39.69 22.86
C PHE A 56 -32.49 40.84 21.86
N CYS A 57 -31.64 40.95 20.85
CA CYS A 57 -31.79 41.93 19.78
C CYS A 57 -32.45 41.38 18.50
N ALA A 58 -32.77 40.09 18.47
CA ALA A 58 -33.23 39.40 17.27
C ALA A 58 -34.51 40.00 16.69
N GLY A 59 -35.44 40.50 17.52
CA GLY A 59 -36.73 41.07 17.07
C GLY A 59 -36.54 42.31 16.18
N GLU A 60 -35.55 43.14 16.46
CA GLU A 60 -35.29 44.37 15.72
C GLU A 60 -34.51 44.16 14.42
N TYR A 61 -33.59 43.19 14.42
CA TYR A 61 -32.74 42.88 13.26
C TYR A 61 -33.28 41.75 12.36
N PHE A 62 -34.33 41.04 12.78
CA PHE A 62 -34.89 39.86 12.07
C PHE A 62 -35.46 40.20 10.70
N ARG A 63 -35.81 41.48 10.45
CA ARG A 63 -36.33 41.97 9.15
C ARG A 63 -35.23 42.08 8.09
N LEU A 64 -33.95 42.08 8.47
CA LEU A 64 -32.82 42.07 7.55
C LEU A 64 -32.56 40.60 7.11
N PRO A 65 -32.73 40.26 5.81
CA PRO A 65 -32.56 38.87 5.32
C PRO A 65 -31.23 38.28 5.71
N PHE A 66 -30.27 39.13 5.86
CA PHE A 66 -28.89 38.84 6.20
C PHE A 66 -28.71 38.40 7.67
N PHE A 67 -29.47 38.95 8.59
CA PHE A 67 -29.33 38.67 10.02
C PHE A 67 -29.79 37.25 10.40
N ARG A 68 -30.76 36.69 9.68
CA ARG A 68 -31.20 35.29 9.86
C ARG A 68 -30.08 34.29 9.64
N HIS A 69 -29.23 34.52 8.65
CA HIS A 69 -28.12 33.63 8.34
C HIS A 69 -26.97 33.81 9.34
N SER A 70 -26.71 35.01 9.81
CA SER A 70 -25.68 35.31 10.82
C SER A 70 -26.00 34.69 12.17
N LEU A 71 -27.25 34.68 12.62
CA LEU A 71 -27.67 34.05 13.86
C LEU A 71 -27.40 32.55 13.85
N PHE A 72 -27.82 31.87 12.78
CA PHE A 72 -27.59 30.43 12.65
C PHE A 72 -26.11 30.08 12.76
N LEU A 73 -25.25 30.93 12.28
CA LEU A 73 -23.81 30.71 12.21
C LEU A 73 -23.09 31.01 13.52
N VAL A 74 -23.50 32.04 14.22
CA VAL A 74 -22.95 32.36 15.54
C VAL A 74 -23.24 31.25 16.54
N TYR A 75 -24.42 30.63 16.48
CA TYR A 75 -24.79 29.53 17.37
C TYR A 75 -24.30 28.16 16.88
N SER A 76 -23.93 28.03 15.64
CA SER A 76 -23.34 26.79 15.13
C SER A 76 -22.02 26.42 15.77
N VAL A 77 -21.19 27.42 16.11
CA VAL A 77 -19.88 27.23 16.73
C VAL A 77 -19.96 26.53 18.10
N PRO A 78 -20.80 26.98 19.06
CA PRO A 78 -20.95 26.29 20.35
C PRO A 78 -21.64 24.93 20.22
N VAL A 79 -22.63 24.77 19.31
CA VAL A 79 -23.24 23.45 19.05
C VAL A 79 -22.18 22.46 18.57
N ILE A 80 -21.31 22.88 17.70
CA ILE A 80 -20.19 22.06 17.20
C ILE A 80 -19.23 21.72 18.35
N ALA A 81 -18.91 22.70 19.22
CA ALA A 81 -18.05 22.47 20.37
C ALA A 81 -18.68 21.46 21.34
N ILE A 82 -19.97 21.56 21.62
CA ILE A 82 -20.73 20.61 22.44
C ILE A 82 -20.67 19.21 21.83
N PHE A 83 -20.90 19.08 20.52
CA PHE A 83 -20.75 17.80 19.82
C PHE A 83 -19.33 17.23 19.89
N PHE A 84 -18.31 18.08 19.82
CA PHE A 84 -16.92 17.67 19.99
C PHE A 84 -16.61 17.15 21.39
N VAL A 85 -17.10 17.86 22.41
CA VAL A 85 -16.94 17.48 23.83
C VAL A 85 -17.71 16.18 24.11
N LEU A 86 -18.97 16.10 23.69
CA LEU A 86 -19.80 14.89 23.83
C LEU A 86 -19.18 13.70 23.10
N ALA A 87 -18.70 13.87 21.88
CA ALA A 87 -17.99 12.81 21.15
C ALA A 87 -16.67 12.40 21.81
N GLY A 88 -16.05 13.28 22.58
CA GLY A 88 -14.89 12.98 23.43
C GLY A 88 -15.25 12.12 24.64
N PHE A 89 -16.39 12.39 25.27
CA PHE A 89 -16.90 11.69 26.45
C PHE A 89 -17.57 10.35 26.13
N LEU A 90 -18.26 10.22 25.01
CA LEU A 90 -18.96 8.98 24.61
C LEU A 90 -17.96 7.88 24.19
N LYS A 91 -17.14 7.45 25.12
CA LYS A 91 -16.25 6.28 24.97
C LYS A 91 -17.01 4.96 24.76
N LEU A 92 -18.33 4.96 24.87
CA LEU A 92 -19.13 3.76 25.11
C LEU A 92 -19.78 3.07 23.91
N LEU A 93 -19.84 3.62 22.70
CA LEU A 93 -20.61 3.03 21.61
C LEU A 93 -19.77 2.70 20.36
N ARG A 94 -20.00 1.50 19.79
CA ARG A 94 -19.37 1.03 18.53
C ARG A 94 -19.62 1.94 17.29
N ILE A 95 -20.63 2.80 17.37
CA ILE A 95 -21.03 3.81 16.35
C ILE A 95 -20.09 5.04 16.34
N LYS A 96 -19.13 5.08 17.24
CA LYS A 96 -18.21 6.16 17.53
C LYS A 96 -17.42 6.74 16.35
N LYS A 97 -17.00 5.89 15.43
CA LYS A 97 -16.14 6.31 14.30
C LYS A 97 -16.92 7.13 13.27
N LEU A 98 -18.16 6.72 12.96
CA LEU A 98 -19.02 7.35 11.99
C LEU A 98 -19.60 8.68 12.53
N LEU A 99 -20.09 8.69 13.78
CA LEU A 99 -20.61 9.89 14.45
C LEU A 99 -19.53 10.97 14.61
N LEU A 100 -18.31 10.55 14.93
CA LEU A 100 -17.15 11.45 14.99
C LEU A 100 -16.81 12.05 13.65
N LEU A 101 -16.87 11.27 12.59
CA LEU A 101 -16.64 11.73 11.22
C LEU A 101 -17.73 12.68 10.78
N LEU A 102 -18.99 12.33 10.99
CA LEU A 102 -20.15 13.17 10.63
C LEU A 102 -20.13 14.49 11.40
N SER A 103 -19.79 14.47 12.70
CA SER A 103 -19.66 15.70 13.49
C SER A 103 -18.50 16.58 13.02
N GLN A 104 -17.40 16.00 12.55
CA GLN A 104 -16.29 16.75 11.96
C GLN A 104 -16.66 17.38 10.61
N ILE A 105 -17.37 16.63 9.77
CA ILE A 105 -17.87 17.13 8.49
C ILE A 105 -18.85 18.28 8.73
N ALA A 106 -19.84 18.07 9.60
CA ALA A 106 -20.81 19.10 9.96
C ALA A 106 -20.14 20.35 10.52
N ALA A 107 -19.17 20.18 11.45
CA ALA A 107 -18.40 21.28 12.02
C ALA A 107 -17.63 22.08 10.95
N THR A 108 -17.01 21.40 10.02
CA THR A 108 -16.24 22.04 8.95
C THR A 108 -17.15 22.79 7.98
N VAL A 109 -18.27 22.21 7.57
CA VAL A 109 -19.26 22.84 6.70
C VAL A 109 -19.82 24.10 7.39
N MET A 110 -20.22 23.98 8.65
CA MET A 110 -20.79 25.10 9.39
C MET A 110 -19.76 26.23 9.62
N LEU A 111 -18.48 25.90 9.89
CA LEU A 111 -17.44 26.90 10.02
C LEU A 111 -17.19 27.67 8.70
N TYR A 112 -17.18 26.96 7.57
CA TYR A 112 -17.09 27.57 6.24
C TYR A 112 -18.29 28.45 5.94
N CYS A 113 -19.53 27.98 6.19
CA CYS A 113 -20.72 28.79 6.06
C CYS A 113 -20.64 30.05 6.94
N SER A 114 -20.08 29.98 8.17
CA SER A 114 -19.93 31.14 9.04
C SER A 114 -18.98 32.19 8.47
N ILE A 115 -17.85 31.78 7.90
CA ILE A 115 -16.89 32.68 7.28
C ILE A 115 -17.52 33.42 6.10
N ILE A 116 -18.30 32.74 5.27
CA ILE A 116 -18.94 33.33 4.08
C ILE A 116 -20.03 34.33 4.45
N CYS A 117 -20.90 33.95 5.36
CA CYS A 117 -21.93 34.87 5.80
C CYS A 117 -21.34 36.06 6.50
N PHE A 118 -20.20 35.88 7.20
CA PHE A 118 -19.44 36.96 7.80
C PHE A 118 -18.84 37.90 6.74
N LEU A 119 -18.19 37.37 5.72
CA LEU A 119 -17.67 38.14 4.59
C LEU A 119 -18.78 38.92 3.85
N ASN A 120 -19.93 38.29 3.64
CA ASN A 120 -21.09 38.93 3.04
C ASN A 120 -21.71 40.04 3.95
N SER A 121 -21.65 39.84 5.28
CA SER A 121 -22.15 40.84 6.23
C SER A 121 -21.25 42.08 6.30
N ALA A 122 -19.98 41.89 6.20
CA ALA A 122 -19.02 43.02 6.22
C ALA A 122 -19.26 44.00 5.06
N THR A 123 -19.89 43.56 3.95
CA THR A 123 -20.19 44.43 2.81
C THR A 123 -21.53 45.19 2.93
N THR A 124 -22.45 44.73 3.78
CA THR A 124 -23.78 45.33 3.93
C THR A 124 -24.00 46.12 5.20
N LEU A 125 -23.21 45.84 6.25
CA LEU A 125 -23.19 46.64 7.48
C LEU A 125 -21.98 47.57 7.42
N LYS A 126 -22.14 48.86 7.78
CA LYS A 126 -21.02 49.75 7.99
C LYS A 126 -20.28 49.31 9.24
N TRP A 127 -19.31 48.42 9.06
CA TRP A 127 -18.48 47.90 10.14
C TRP A 127 -17.37 48.89 10.46
N PHE A 128 -17.03 49.00 11.75
CA PHE A 128 -15.78 49.66 12.13
C PHE A 128 -14.59 48.85 11.57
N SER A 129 -13.60 49.56 11.05
CA SER A 129 -12.48 48.98 10.27
C SER A 129 -11.66 47.90 10.98
N GLU A 130 -11.71 47.83 12.30
CA GLU A 130 -10.89 46.88 13.10
C GLU A 130 -11.61 45.58 13.48
N PHE A 131 -12.93 45.58 13.64
CA PHE A 131 -13.69 44.40 14.06
C PHE A 131 -13.77 43.27 13.02
N PRO A 132 -13.90 43.51 11.72
CA PRO A 132 -13.89 42.46 10.71
C PRO A 132 -12.57 41.70 10.70
N ILE A 133 -11.45 42.36 10.95
CA ILE A 133 -10.12 41.75 10.96
C ILE A 133 -9.98 40.79 12.14
N ILE A 134 -10.42 41.21 13.34
CA ILE A 134 -10.39 40.34 14.54
C ILE A 134 -11.26 39.11 14.34
N ALA A 135 -12.45 39.27 13.78
CA ALA A 135 -13.36 38.15 13.55
C ALA A 135 -12.84 37.18 12.47
N ILE A 136 -12.23 37.69 11.38
CA ILE A 136 -11.57 36.84 10.38
C ILE A 136 -10.40 36.09 11.00
N PHE A 137 -9.59 36.77 11.82
CA PHE A 137 -8.44 36.15 12.49
C PHE A 137 -8.87 35.08 13.48
N THR A 138 -9.90 35.33 14.30
CA THR A 138 -10.42 34.32 15.25
C THR A 138 -11.03 33.13 14.54
N ASN A 139 -11.75 33.32 13.44
CA ASN A 139 -12.27 32.21 12.63
C ASN A 139 -11.15 31.42 11.93
N ALA A 140 -10.10 32.09 11.48
CA ALA A 140 -8.92 31.41 10.91
C ALA A 140 -8.20 30.56 11.96
N VAL A 141 -8.03 31.07 13.18
CA VAL A 141 -7.43 30.34 14.30
C VAL A 141 -8.30 29.13 14.68
N ALA A 142 -9.63 29.30 14.75
CA ALA A 142 -10.54 28.20 15.01
C ALA A 142 -10.47 27.11 13.94
N LEU A 143 -10.37 27.49 12.66
CA LEU A 143 -10.18 26.55 11.55
C LEU A 143 -8.87 25.78 11.66
N ILE A 144 -7.78 26.46 11.97
CA ILE A 144 -6.45 25.83 12.17
C ILE A 144 -6.50 24.83 13.33
N ILE A 145 -7.07 25.22 14.47
CA ILE A 145 -7.25 24.34 15.64
C ILE A 145 -8.12 23.14 15.25
N HIS A 146 -9.20 23.34 14.51
CA HIS A 146 -10.10 22.27 14.07
C HIS A 146 -9.38 21.28 13.12
N ILE A 147 -8.63 21.79 12.15
CA ILE A 147 -7.81 20.97 11.26
C ILE A 147 -6.78 20.17 12.08
N ALA A 148 -6.07 20.81 13.00
CA ALA A 148 -5.10 20.16 13.87
C ALA A 148 -5.73 19.05 14.72
N LEU A 149 -6.89 19.30 15.34
CA LEU A 149 -7.66 18.30 16.10
C LEU A 149 -8.11 17.14 15.22
N SER A 150 -8.54 17.41 13.99
CA SER A 150 -8.97 16.39 13.02
C SER A 150 -7.80 15.50 12.61
N VAL A 151 -6.64 16.10 12.30
CA VAL A 151 -5.40 15.36 11.98
C VAL A 151 -4.94 14.51 13.16
N CYS A 152 -4.90 15.07 14.36
CA CYS A 152 -4.52 14.34 15.57
C CYS A 152 -5.48 13.17 15.87
N ARG A 153 -6.76 13.36 15.62
CA ARG A 153 -7.80 12.34 15.84
C ARG A 153 -7.73 11.22 14.83
N ILE A 154 -7.54 11.52 13.55
CA ILE A 154 -7.29 10.52 12.50
C ILE A 154 -6.02 9.72 12.84
N ARG A 155 -4.98 10.38 13.30
CA ARG A 155 -3.73 9.75 13.74
C ARG A 155 -3.94 8.83 14.95
N ASN A 156 -4.76 9.24 15.93
CA ASN A 156 -5.08 8.46 17.12
C ASN A 156 -5.98 7.25 16.80
N ILE A 157 -6.95 7.39 15.90
CA ILE A 157 -7.77 6.28 15.40
C ILE A 157 -6.89 5.24 14.70
N ARG A 158 -5.93 5.69 13.90
CA ARG A 158 -4.97 4.81 13.23
C ARG A 158 -4.01 4.12 14.19
N SER A 159 -3.51 4.84 15.21
CA SER A 159 -2.57 4.26 16.20
C SER A 159 -3.21 3.21 17.09
N ASN A 160 -4.52 3.23 17.29
CA ASN A 160 -5.27 2.27 18.10
C ASN A 160 -5.90 1.12 17.30
N ASN A 161 -5.72 1.10 15.97
CA ASN A 161 -6.15 -0.02 15.14
C ASN A 161 -5.03 -1.06 15.08
N PRO A 162 -5.20 -2.29 15.59
CA PRO A 162 -4.17 -3.32 15.56
C PRO A 162 -3.72 -3.66 14.14
N GLU A 163 -4.63 -3.62 13.16
CA GLU A 163 -4.29 -3.84 11.74
C GLU A 163 -3.40 -2.72 11.18
N TYR A 164 -3.67 -1.48 11.57
CA TYR A 164 -2.84 -0.35 11.17
C TYR A 164 -1.45 -0.38 11.83
N LEU A 165 -1.35 -0.83 13.09
CA LEU A 165 -0.07 -1.00 13.78
C LEU A 165 0.79 -2.05 13.09
N ILE A 166 0.20 -3.21 12.76
CA ILE A 166 0.88 -4.28 12.00
C ILE A 166 1.34 -3.75 10.63
N TYR A 167 0.47 -3.04 9.92
CA TYR A 167 0.81 -2.43 8.64
C TYR A 167 1.91 -1.37 8.75
N ARG A 168 1.88 -0.53 9.79
CA ARG A 168 2.90 0.49 10.05
C ARG A 168 4.27 -0.13 10.31
N ASP A 169 4.34 -1.11 11.20
CA ASP A 169 5.57 -1.80 11.55
C ASP A 169 6.15 -2.55 10.33
N PHE A 170 5.30 -3.18 9.55
CA PHE A 170 5.69 -3.77 8.26
C PHE A 170 6.20 -2.71 7.27
N ARG A 171 5.50 -1.60 7.14
CA ARG A 171 5.89 -0.50 6.24
C ARG A 171 7.23 0.09 6.62
N GLU A 172 7.49 0.28 7.92
CA GLU A 172 8.78 0.77 8.42
C GLU A 172 9.90 -0.22 8.12
N SER A 173 9.69 -1.51 8.41
CA SER A 173 10.63 -2.59 8.08
C SER A 173 10.88 -2.68 6.56
N TYR A 174 9.81 -2.64 5.76
CA TYR A 174 9.90 -2.65 4.30
C TYR A 174 10.68 -1.46 3.74
N ASN A 175 10.40 -0.25 4.24
CA ASN A 175 11.12 0.95 3.80
C ASN A 175 12.60 0.90 4.19
N THR A 176 12.93 0.31 5.33
CA THR A 176 14.32 0.10 5.76
C THR A 176 15.03 -0.89 4.84
N LYS A 177 14.43 -2.06 4.60
CA LYS A 177 14.96 -3.05 3.64
C LYS A 177 15.11 -2.45 2.23
N LEU A 178 14.15 -1.65 1.78
CA LEU A 178 14.20 -0.96 0.49
C LEU A 178 15.32 0.08 0.41
N LYS A 179 15.56 0.81 1.51
CA LYS A 179 16.69 1.76 1.62
C LYS A 179 18.04 1.02 1.57
N GLU A 180 18.15 -0.09 2.28
CA GLU A 180 19.33 -0.94 2.27
C GLU A 180 19.62 -1.55 0.88
N GLN A 181 18.58 -2.06 0.22
CA GLN A 181 18.69 -2.58 -1.14
C GLN A 181 19.14 -1.50 -2.14
N ARG A 182 18.56 -0.30 -2.04
CA ARG A 182 19.00 0.86 -2.85
C ARG A 182 20.46 1.24 -2.56
N ARG A 183 20.88 1.14 -1.29
CA ARG A 183 22.27 1.40 -0.90
C ARG A 183 23.21 0.33 -1.48
N LYS A 184 22.85 -0.95 -1.39
CA LYS A 184 23.60 -2.07 -2.00
C LYS A 184 23.71 -1.91 -3.51
N ASN A 185 22.59 -1.67 -4.19
CA ASN A 185 22.56 -1.47 -5.65
C ASN A 185 23.42 -0.26 -6.09
N ARG A 186 23.46 0.84 -5.31
CA ARG A 186 24.33 1.99 -5.60
C ARG A 186 25.82 1.66 -5.44
N ILE A 187 26.16 0.87 -4.40
CA ILE A 187 27.55 0.45 -4.16
C ILE A 187 27.98 -0.49 -5.30
N GLU A 188 27.12 -1.40 -5.72
CA GLU A 188 27.37 -2.33 -6.80
C GLU A 188 27.49 -1.62 -8.16
N GLU A 189 26.63 -0.64 -8.41
CA GLU A 189 26.67 0.25 -9.56
C GLU A 189 27.98 1.05 -9.63
N ALA A 190 28.45 1.55 -8.48
CA ALA A 190 29.73 2.26 -8.38
C ALA A 190 30.92 1.31 -8.65
N LYS A 191 30.90 0.10 -8.09
CA LYS A 191 31.92 -0.94 -8.35
C LYS A 191 31.97 -1.37 -9.81
N GLU A 192 30.81 -1.56 -10.45
CA GLU A 192 30.74 -1.92 -11.88
C GLU A 192 31.17 -0.75 -12.78
N LYS A 193 30.93 0.49 -12.35
CA LYS A 193 31.43 1.68 -13.04
C LYS A 193 32.97 1.79 -12.97
N GLU A 194 33.56 1.45 -11.83
CA GLU A 194 35.01 1.36 -11.68
C GLU A 194 35.60 0.21 -12.52
N ARG A 195 34.96 -0.98 -12.45
CA ARG A 195 35.35 -2.13 -13.28
C ARG A 195 35.28 -1.83 -14.76
N SER A 196 34.24 -1.16 -15.23
CA SER A 196 34.11 -0.79 -16.65
C SER A 196 35.19 0.21 -17.10
N LYS A 197 35.72 1.02 -16.18
CA LYS A 197 36.86 1.93 -16.44
C LYS A 197 38.20 1.21 -16.45
N SER A 198 38.40 0.20 -15.61
CA SER A 198 39.66 -0.57 -15.52
C SER A 198 39.81 -1.59 -16.64
N LEU A 199 38.73 -2.02 -17.30
CA LEU A 199 38.71 -3.00 -18.37
C LEU A 199 38.87 -2.34 -19.75
N VAL A 200 39.94 -1.58 -19.96
CA VAL A 200 40.17 -0.83 -21.20
C VAL A 200 40.53 -1.76 -22.39
N LEU A 201 41.06 -2.95 -22.14
CA LEU A 201 41.56 -3.88 -23.15
C LEU A 201 40.63 -5.07 -23.51
N ASP A 202 39.60 -5.36 -22.71
CA ASP A 202 38.71 -6.49 -22.93
C ASP A 202 37.26 -6.00 -23.22
N ASN A 203 36.97 -5.83 -24.51
CA ASN A 203 35.66 -5.30 -24.96
C ASN A 203 34.48 -6.16 -24.53
N THR A 204 34.62 -7.48 -24.40
CA THR A 204 33.53 -8.38 -24.03
C THR A 204 33.16 -8.24 -22.54
N LYS A 205 34.14 -8.18 -21.67
CA LYS A 205 33.92 -7.98 -20.22
C LYS A 205 33.47 -6.57 -19.89
N ARG A 206 33.93 -5.58 -20.68
CA ARG A 206 33.48 -4.19 -20.57
C ARG A 206 32.00 -4.05 -20.94
N ASN A 207 31.57 -4.69 -22.02
CA ASN A 207 30.17 -4.65 -22.47
C ASN A 207 29.23 -5.36 -21.47
N THR A 208 29.64 -6.48 -20.87
CA THR A 208 28.87 -7.16 -19.82
C THR A 208 28.74 -6.30 -18.55
N SER A 209 29.79 -5.59 -18.17
CA SER A 209 29.76 -4.66 -17.03
C SER A 209 28.85 -3.46 -17.28
N ILE A 210 28.86 -2.90 -18.51
CA ILE A 210 27.97 -1.80 -18.91
C ILE A 210 26.48 -2.24 -18.96
N LEU A 211 26.21 -3.46 -19.43
CA LEU A 211 24.85 -4.02 -19.43
C LEU A 211 24.33 -4.19 -17.99
N ARG A 212 25.12 -4.74 -17.11
CA ARG A 212 24.76 -4.91 -15.69
C ARG A 212 24.55 -3.57 -14.97
N GLN A 213 25.35 -2.55 -15.31
CA GLN A 213 25.14 -1.19 -14.82
C GLN A 213 23.82 -0.59 -15.32
N LYS A 214 23.44 -0.85 -16.57
CA LYS A 214 22.14 -0.41 -17.12
C LYS A 214 20.98 -1.12 -16.41
N GLU A 215 21.08 -2.43 -16.17
CA GLU A 215 20.07 -3.21 -15.43
C GLU A 215 19.87 -2.69 -13.99
N LEU A 216 20.96 -2.45 -13.25
CA LEU A 216 20.92 -1.87 -11.91
C LEU A 216 20.31 -0.46 -11.89
N ASN A 217 20.59 0.35 -12.90
CA ASN A 217 20.01 1.68 -13.05
C ASN A 217 18.49 1.61 -13.36
N GLU A 218 18.08 0.67 -14.20
CA GLU A 218 16.64 0.45 -14.47
C GLU A 218 15.92 -0.08 -13.23
N GLU A 219 16.51 -0.99 -12.49
CA GLU A 219 15.96 -1.49 -11.23
C GLU A 219 15.81 -0.36 -10.21
N ASN A 220 16.83 0.47 -10.06
CA ASN A 220 16.78 1.66 -9.20
C ASN A 220 15.69 2.66 -9.63
N LYS A 221 15.48 2.87 -10.94
CA LYS A 221 14.38 3.68 -11.48
C LYS A 221 13.01 3.07 -11.16
N ARG A 222 12.86 1.74 -11.32
CA ARG A 222 11.63 1.00 -10.97
C ARG A 222 11.30 1.13 -9.47
N LEU A 223 12.32 1.01 -8.60
CA LEU A 223 12.17 1.18 -7.15
C LEU A 223 11.79 2.61 -6.75
N ARG A 224 12.23 3.63 -7.50
CA ARG A 224 11.84 5.04 -7.28
C ARG A 224 10.43 5.36 -7.76
N ARG A 225 9.97 4.76 -8.86
CA ARG A 225 8.68 5.05 -9.50
C ARG A 225 7.49 4.35 -8.85
N ARG A 226 7.67 3.57 -7.80
CA ARG A 226 6.56 2.92 -7.10
C ARG A 226 5.74 3.95 -6.33
N THR A 227 4.74 4.52 -7.00
CA THR A 227 3.67 5.27 -6.34
C THR A 227 2.83 4.30 -5.52
N HIS A 228 2.55 4.67 -4.28
CA HIS A 228 1.69 3.85 -3.43
C HIS A 228 0.28 3.76 -4.03
N LEU A 229 -0.31 2.56 -4.06
CA LEU A 229 -1.67 2.33 -4.56
C LEU A 229 -2.69 3.30 -3.95
N ARG A 230 -2.56 3.58 -2.66
CA ARG A 230 -3.37 4.56 -1.95
C ARG A 230 -3.30 5.95 -2.58
N ALA A 231 -2.11 6.44 -2.91
CA ALA A 231 -1.94 7.75 -3.54
C ALA A 231 -2.59 7.78 -4.93
N LYS A 232 -2.48 6.71 -5.71
CA LYS A 232 -3.12 6.61 -7.03
C LYS A 232 -4.65 6.68 -6.92
N VAL A 233 -5.25 5.92 -5.99
CA VAL A 233 -6.70 5.92 -5.77
C VAL A 233 -7.18 7.31 -5.34
N VAL A 234 -6.50 7.94 -4.37
CA VAL A 234 -6.85 9.28 -3.90
C VAL A 234 -6.72 10.32 -5.00
N THR A 235 -5.61 10.34 -5.74
CA THR A 235 -5.39 11.34 -6.80
C THR A 235 -6.36 11.16 -7.96
N SER A 236 -6.65 9.93 -8.39
CA SER A 236 -7.64 9.67 -9.46
C SER A 236 -9.03 10.11 -9.05
N PHE A 237 -9.45 9.78 -7.82
CA PHE A 237 -10.77 10.17 -7.30
C PHE A 237 -10.90 11.70 -7.20
N LEU A 238 -9.87 12.37 -6.67
CA LEU A 238 -9.86 13.83 -6.55
C LEU A 238 -9.83 14.53 -7.91
N SER A 239 -9.09 14.01 -8.88
CA SER A 239 -9.03 14.63 -10.21
C SER A 239 -10.40 14.60 -10.91
N VAL A 240 -11.12 13.48 -10.82
CA VAL A 240 -12.46 13.34 -11.41
C VAL A 240 -13.45 14.30 -10.73
N ILE A 241 -13.50 14.31 -9.39
CA ILE A 241 -14.42 15.20 -8.66
C ILE A 241 -14.09 16.67 -8.90
N SER A 242 -12.82 17.06 -8.87
CA SER A 242 -12.41 18.44 -9.16
C SER A 242 -12.84 18.89 -10.56
N CYS A 243 -12.70 18.03 -11.56
CA CYS A 243 -13.14 18.31 -12.92
C CYS A 243 -14.67 18.51 -12.98
N ILE A 244 -15.44 17.61 -12.36
CA ILE A 244 -16.91 17.70 -12.32
C ILE A 244 -17.35 18.99 -11.61
N LEU A 245 -16.80 19.31 -10.44
CA LEU A 245 -17.13 20.52 -9.69
C LEU A 245 -16.82 21.79 -10.48
N LEU A 246 -15.69 21.82 -11.18
CA LEU A 246 -15.29 22.97 -12.00
C LEU A 246 -16.24 23.16 -13.17
N LEU A 247 -16.59 22.09 -13.90
CA LEU A 247 -17.52 22.17 -15.03
C LEU A 247 -18.92 22.60 -14.58
N LEU A 248 -19.43 22.02 -13.48
CA LEU A 248 -20.74 22.40 -12.92
C LEU A 248 -20.74 23.84 -12.42
N GLY A 249 -19.71 24.27 -11.69
CA GLY A 249 -19.61 25.61 -11.15
C GLY A 249 -19.55 26.66 -12.24
N LEU A 250 -18.71 26.47 -13.26
CA LEU A 250 -18.62 27.38 -14.40
C LEU A 250 -19.92 27.40 -15.22
N GLY A 251 -20.54 26.22 -15.43
CA GLY A 251 -21.81 26.13 -16.13
C GLY A 251 -22.93 26.86 -15.43
N LEU A 252 -23.07 26.69 -14.11
CA LEU A 252 -24.05 27.41 -13.28
C LEU A 252 -23.82 28.91 -13.30
N LEU A 253 -22.57 29.37 -13.15
CA LEU A 253 -22.26 30.81 -13.19
C LEU A 253 -22.55 31.42 -14.56
N SER A 254 -22.20 30.74 -15.63
CA SER A 254 -22.47 31.18 -17.01
C SER A 254 -23.99 31.29 -17.26
N ARG A 255 -24.76 30.29 -16.84
CA ARG A 255 -26.19 30.30 -16.98
C ARG A 255 -26.87 31.37 -16.14
N TYR A 256 -26.43 31.54 -14.90
CA TYR A 256 -26.92 32.59 -14.02
C TYR A 256 -26.62 33.98 -14.59
N TYR A 257 -25.41 34.20 -15.13
CA TYR A 257 -25.07 35.47 -15.80
C TYR A 257 -26.01 35.76 -16.98
N GLN A 258 -26.26 34.77 -17.85
CA GLN A 258 -27.18 34.93 -18.98
C GLN A 258 -28.59 35.29 -18.51
N LEU A 259 -29.16 34.53 -17.57
CA LEU A 259 -30.52 34.78 -17.05
C LEU A 259 -30.62 36.15 -16.37
N MET A 260 -29.61 36.55 -15.64
CA MET A 260 -29.56 37.86 -15.00
C MET A 260 -29.51 38.98 -16.04
N MET A 261 -28.66 38.84 -17.06
CA MET A 261 -28.57 39.83 -18.14
C MET A 261 -29.85 39.95 -18.97
N GLU A 262 -30.52 38.83 -19.24
CA GLU A 262 -31.86 38.80 -19.87
C GLU A 262 -32.88 39.54 -19.00
N SER A 263 -32.96 39.22 -17.68
CA SER A 263 -33.90 39.84 -16.76
C SER A 263 -33.70 41.37 -16.62
N ILE A 264 -32.41 41.78 -16.57
CA ILE A 264 -32.04 43.21 -16.54
C ILE A 264 -32.40 43.86 -17.86
N GLY A 265 -32.16 43.20 -18.98
CA GLY A 265 -32.53 43.70 -20.32
C GLY A 265 -34.03 43.96 -20.44
N ASP A 266 -34.83 43.00 -20.01
CA ASP A 266 -36.29 43.13 -20.02
C ASP A 266 -36.79 44.25 -19.08
N ALA A 267 -36.20 44.35 -17.87
CA ALA A 267 -36.54 45.42 -16.94
C ALA A 267 -36.15 46.83 -17.48
N GLY A 268 -34.91 46.95 -18.01
CA GLY A 268 -34.42 48.20 -18.58
C GLY A 268 -35.24 48.63 -19.80
N ARG A 269 -35.57 47.70 -20.67
CA ARG A 269 -36.43 47.94 -21.83
C ARG A 269 -37.83 48.41 -21.39
N THR A 270 -38.45 47.66 -20.49
CA THR A 270 -39.78 47.99 -19.98
C THR A 270 -39.85 49.35 -19.34
N GLN A 271 -38.84 49.75 -18.57
CA GLN A 271 -38.73 51.06 -17.96
C GLN A 271 -38.57 52.15 -19.01
N ALA A 272 -37.73 51.94 -20.02
CA ALA A 272 -37.54 52.89 -21.11
C ALA A 272 -38.83 53.07 -21.93
N GLU A 273 -39.57 51.97 -22.24
CA GLU A 273 -40.85 52.01 -22.97
C GLU A 273 -41.95 52.67 -22.14
N GLN A 274 -42.03 52.45 -20.84
CA GLN A 274 -42.98 53.14 -19.95
C GLN A 274 -42.73 54.63 -19.90
N ALA A 275 -41.47 55.07 -19.83
CA ALA A 275 -41.09 56.47 -19.89
C ALA A 275 -41.55 57.11 -21.21
N VAL A 276 -41.40 56.41 -22.33
CA VAL A 276 -41.89 56.84 -23.65
C VAL A 276 -43.42 56.95 -23.68
N ALA A 277 -44.13 55.96 -23.13
CA ALA A 277 -45.62 55.96 -23.10
C ALA A 277 -46.18 57.13 -22.30
N VAL A 278 -45.56 57.43 -21.13
CA VAL A 278 -45.95 58.57 -20.31
C VAL A 278 -45.70 59.90 -21.05
N PHE A 279 -44.51 60.02 -21.67
CA PHE A 279 -44.17 61.19 -22.46
C PHE A 279 -45.15 61.42 -23.63
N ARG A 280 -45.65 60.38 -24.31
CA ARG A 280 -46.64 60.43 -25.37
C ARG A 280 -48.00 60.83 -24.82
N SER A 281 -48.45 60.24 -23.73
CA SER A 281 -49.83 60.49 -23.18
C SER A 281 -49.94 61.91 -22.62
N GLY A 282 -48.82 62.45 -22.11
CA GLY A 282 -48.80 63.81 -21.59
C GLY A 282 -48.88 64.94 -22.64
N GLY A 283 -48.86 64.59 -23.96
CA GLY A 283 -48.98 65.56 -25.04
C GLY A 283 -47.90 66.69 -25.00
N GLY A 284 -46.80 66.45 -24.32
CA GLY A 284 -45.75 67.46 -24.05
C GLY A 284 -46.00 68.30 -22.78
N SER A 285 -47.08 68.02 -22.02
CA SER A 285 -47.33 68.63 -20.72
C SER A 285 -46.34 68.09 -19.68
N ASN A 286 -45.72 68.99 -18.88
CA ASN A 286 -44.71 68.65 -17.95
C ASN A 286 -45.19 67.86 -16.71
N GLN A 287 -46.44 68.01 -16.31
CA GLN A 287 -46.96 67.50 -15.05
C GLN A 287 -47.06 65.95 -14.97
N PRO A 288 -47.65 65.22 -15.92
CA PRO A 288 -47.72 63.78 -15.84
C PRO A 288 -46.36 63.10 -15.92
N VAL A 289 -45.46 63.70 -16.69
CA VAL A 289 -44.10 63.16 -16.85
C VAL A 289 -43.28 63.33 -15.57
N LEU A 290 -43.43 64.49 -14.91
CA LEU A 290 -42.77 64.78 -13.64
C LEU A 290 -43.26 63.84 -12.52
N GLU A 291 -44.56 63.62 -12.42
CA GLU A 291 -45.20 62.70 -11.46
C GLU A 291 -44.72 61.25 -11.69
N PHE A 292 -44.63 60.78 -12.94
CA PHE A 292 -44.11 59.48 -13.28
C PHE A 292 -42.66 59.32 -12.82
N PHE A 293 -41.79 60.28 -13.11
CA PHE A 293 -40.40 60.21 -12.74
C PHE A 293 -40.22 60.25 -11.22
N GLN A 294 -41.01 61.10 -10.48
CA GLN A 294 -40.94 61.14 -9.02
C GLN A 294 -41.43 59.82 -8.38
N SER A 295 -42.52 59.27 -8.88
CA SER A 295 -43.04 57.96 -8.40
C SER A 295 -42.04 56.83 -8.68
N ARG A 296 -41.32 56.88 -9.80
CA ARG A 296 -40.28 55.94 -10.15
C ARG A 296 -39.04 56.06 -9.30
N GLU A 297 -38.59 57.24 -8.96
CA GLU A 297 -37.48 57.43 -8.04
C GLU A 297 -37.80 56.84 -6.67
N GLN A 298 -39.03 57.05 -6.15
CA GLN A 298 -39.45 56.44 -4.90
C GLN A 298 -39.57 54.91 -4.98
N ALA A 299 -40.07 54.34 -6.10
CA ALA A 299 -40.18 52.93 -6.33
C ALA A 299 -38.81 52.27 -6.57
N ASN A 300 -37.84 52.98 -7.10
CA ASN A 300 -36.49 52.50 -7.43
C ASN A 300 -35.74 51.95 -6.22
N SER A 301 -35.95 52.52 -5.03
CA SER A 301 -35.36 52.08 -3.78
C SER A 301 -35.78 50.66 -3.36
N SER A 302 -36.89 50.14 -3.88
CA SER A 302 -37.47 48.85 -3.55
C SER A 302 -37.29 47.82 -4.67
N THR A 303 -36.70 48.17 -5.80
CA THR A 303 -36.50 47.27 -6.94
C THR A 303 -35.26 46.38 -6.81
N HIS A 304 -35.32 45.18 -7.40
CA HIS A 304 -34.19 44.25 -7.44
C HIS A 304 -33.01 44.80 -8.26
N PHE A 305 -33.32 45.65 -9.25
CA PHE A 305 -32.34 46.26 -10.14
C PHE A 305 -32.58 47.78 -10.16
N PRO A 306 -32.05 48.55 -9.18
CA PRO A 306 -32.25 49.97 -9.14
C PRO A 306 -31.45 50.62 -10.28
N PHE A 307 -32.15 51.45 -11.06
CA PHE A 307 -31.51 52.30 -12.06
C PHE A 307 -30.89 53.53 -11.41
N GLU A 308 -29.90 54.09 -12.04
CA GLU A 308 -29.29 55.34 -11.60
C GLU A 308 -30.16 56.55 -12.03
N ARG A 309 -30.58 56.55 -13.29
CA ARG A 309 -31.45 57.56 -13.85
C ARG A 309 -32.16 57.12 -15.11
N ILE A 310 -33.29 57.77 -15.41
CA ILE A 310 -34.01 57.69 -16.68
C ILE A 310 -33.94 59.06 -17.32
N ASP A 311 -33.49 59.15 -18.55
CA ASP A 311 -33.33 60.37 -19.31
C ASP A 311 -34.23 60.28 -20.58
N ILE A 312 -34.92 61.39 -20.92
CA ILE A 312 -35.56 61.55 -22.21
C ILE A 312 -34.86 62.69 -22.96
N PHE A 313 -34.27 62.33 -24.06
CA PHE A 313 -33.69 63.26 -25.01
C PHE A 313 -34.72 63.52 -26.13
N SER A 314 -35.04 64.81 -26.36
CA SER A 314 -36.02 65.21 -27.38
C SER A 314 -35.53 66.41 -28.15
N GLU A 315 -36.04 66.57 -29.35
CA GLU A 315 -35.81 67.72 -30.21
C GLU A 315 -37.12 68.41 -30.59
N ILE A 316 -37.04 69.75 -30.83
CA ILE A 316 -38.18 70.60 -31.21
C ILE A 316 -38.64 70.33 -32.67
N ARG A 317 -37.72 69.82 -33.51
CA ARG A 317 -38.01 69.51 -34.93
C ARG A 317 -37.86 68.02 -35.21
N PRO A 318 -38.94 67.24 -35.06
CA PRO A 318 -38.88 65.78 -35.22
C PRO A 318 -38.66 65.35 -36.67
N ILE A 319 -37.84 64.28 -36.84
CA ILE A 319 -37.65 63.60 -38.13
C ILE A 319 -38.87 62.69 -38.38
N ILE A 320 -39.29 62.53 -39.63
CA ILE A 320 -40.32 61.51 -39.98
C ILE A 320 -39.72 60.12 -39.76
N TYR A 321 -40.36 59.38 -38.89
CA TYR A 321 -39.91 57.98 -38.61
C TYR A 321 -40.40 57.08 -39.71
N THR A 322 -39.46 56.56 -40.51
CA THR A 322 -39.67 55.42 -41.35
C THR A 322 -38.75 54.33 -40.86
N LYS A 323 -39.21 53.05 -40.86
CA LYS A 323 -38.34 51.90 -40.48
C LYS A 323 -37.08 51.84 -41.34
N ASP A 324 -37.08 52.50 -42.48
CA ASP A 324 -35.99 52.56 -43.44
C ASP A 324 -35.18 53.86 -43.31
N ILE A 325 -34.75 54.25 -42.11
CA ILE A 325 -33.79 55.33 -41.94
C ILE A 325 -32.48 54.85 -42.60
N SER A 326 -32.16 55.52 -43.73
CA SER A 326 -30.97 55.20 -44.50
C SER A 326 -29.69 55.66 -43.79
N ASP A 327 -28.56 55.09 -44.20
CA ASP A 327 -27.26 55.48 -43.68
C ASP A 327 -26.92 56.97 -43.90
N THR A 328 -27.61 57.63 -44.79
CA THR A 328 -27.46 59.06 -45.12
C THR A 328 -28.30 59.97 -44.21
N THR A 329 -29.18 59.42 -43.35
CA THR A 329 -30.03 60.24 -42.44
C THR A 329 -29.15 60.94 -41.41
N VAL A 330 -29.15 62.28 -41.39
CA VAL A 330 -28.43 63.09 -40.39
C VAL A 330 -29.35 63.28 -39.18
N PHE A 331 -28.87 62.75 -38.02
CA PHE A 331 -29.52 62.97 -36.74
C PHE A 331 -29.16 64.36 -36.22
N PRO A 332 -30.14 65.11 -35.65
CA PRO A 332 -29.83 66.37 -35.01
C PRO A 332 -29.23 66.17 -33.61
N ASN A 333 -28.85 67.28 -32.95
CA ASN A 333 -28.52 67.26 -31.53
C ASN A 333 -29.82 67.16 -30.71
N TYR A 334 -29.94 66.14 -29.87
CA TYR A 334 -31.07 65.99 -28.95
C TYR A 334 -30.71 66.59 -27.59
N ARG A 335 -31.59 67.37 -27.01
CA ARG A 335 -31.42 67.98 -25.68
C ARG A 335 -32.16 67.14 -24.66
N LEU A 336 -31.61 67.13 -23.44
CA LEU A 336 -32.25 66.49 -22.30
C LEU A 336 -33.54 67.22 -21.98
N ALA A 337 -34.67 66.56 -22.19
CA ALA A 337 -36.01 67.07 -21.93
C ALA A 337 -36.45 66.78 -20.49
N TYR A 338 -36.30 65.52 -20.07
CA TYR A 338 -36.67 65.06 -18.73
C TYR A 338 -35.62 64.08 -18.17
N THR A 339 -35.47 64.09 -16.84
CA THR A 339 -34.57 63.22 -16.13
C THR A 339 -35.10 62.95 -14.71
N THR A 340 -34.81 61.78 -14.16
CA THR A 340 -35.09 61.44 -12.74
C THR A 340 -34.01 61.99 -11.81
N ALA A 341 -32.85 62.42 -12.33
CA ALA A 341 -31.79 63.00 -11.54
C ALA A 341 -31.92 64.52 -11.43
N LYS A 342 -31.26 65.13 -10.46
CA LYS A 342 -31.18 66.61 -10.39
C LYS A 342 -30.35 67.12 -11.57
N ILE A 343 -30.91 68.10 -12.31
CA ILE A 343 -30.28 68.64 -13.52
C ILE A 343 -28.90 69.26 -13.20
N SER A 344 -28.70 69.76 -11.97
CA SER A 344 -27.41 70.25 -11.47
C SER A 344 -26.32 69.19 -11.45
N ASP A 345 -26.69 67.94 -11.23
CA ASP A 345 -25.74 66.83 -11.00
C ASP A 345 -25.32 66.18 -12.32
N ILE A 346 -25.98 66.56 -13.45
CA ILE A 346 -25.69 66.01 -14.77
C ILE A 346 -24.60 66.87 -15.45
N PRO A 347 -23.47 66.26 -15.88
CA PRO A 347 -22.44 66.94 -16.64
C PRO A 347 -22.98 67.58 -17.93
N GLN A 348 -22.43 68.72 -18.32
CA GLN A 348 -22.89 69.47 -19.50
C GLN A 348 -22.80 68.63 -20.81
N ASN A 349 -21.77 67.82 -20.95
CA ASN A 349 -21.62 66.90 -22.08
C ASN A 349 -22.67 65.78 -22.15
N GLU A 350 -23.36 65.51 -21.05
CA GLU A 350 -24.44 64.51 -21.01
C GLU A 350 -25.83 65.12 -21.16
N LYS A 351 -25.96 66.46 -21.16
CA LYS A 351 -27.23 67.16 -21.39
C LYS A 351 -27.59 67.27 -22.85
N VAL A 352 -26.66 66.95 -23.75
CA VAL A 352 -26.87 66.98 -25.21
C VAL A 352 -26.40 65.66 -25.79
N LEU A 353 -27.28 64.96 -26.49
CA LEU A 353 -26.92 63.78 -27.24
C LEU A 353 -26.46 64.19 -28.64
N SER A 354 -25.19 63.96 -28.96
CA SER A 354 -24.61 64.27 -30.25
C SER A 354 -25.20 63.43 -31.37
N PRO A 355 -25.18 63.92 -32.64
CA PRO A 355 -25.71 63.16 -33.78
C PRO A 355 -25.05 61.79 -33.95
N GLU A 356 -23.78 61.69 -33.66
CA GLU A 356 -23.04 60.44 -33.72
C GLU A 356 -23.53 59.45 -32.67
N ASN A 357 -23.73 59.88 -31.43
CA ASN A 357 -24.28 59.03 -30.38
C ASN A 357 -25.73 58.68 -30.63
N ALA A 358 -26.52 59.61 -31.20
CA ALA A 358 -27.91 59.36 -31.59
C ALA A 358 -27.98 58.27 -32.67
N ARG A 359 -27.10 58.30 -33.66
CA ARG A 359 -26.97 57.27 -34.68
C ARG A 359 -26.61 55.92 -34.07
N LYS A 360 -25.62 55.92 -33.22
CA LYS A 360 -25.18 54.72 -32.51
C LYS A 360 -26.28 54.08 -31.69
N TYR A 361 -27.09 54.90 -31.02
CA TYR A 361 -28.22 54.47 -30.22
C TYR A 361 -29.34 53.89 -31.06
N PHE A 362 -29.62 54.48 -32.18
CA PHE A 362 -30.63 54.04 -33.13
C PHE A 362 -30.26 52.69 -33.76
N ASP A 363 -29.06 52.59 -34.28
CA ASP A 363 -28.55 51.36 -34.91
C ASP A 363 -28.48 50.21 -33.89
N HIS A 364 -28.07 50.50 -32.66
CA HIS A 364 -28.00 49.50 -31.60
C HIS A 364 -29.40 48.93 -31.25
N TYR A 365 -30.41 49.79 -31.13
CA TYR A 365 -31.75 49.36 -30.82
C TYR A 365 -32.32 48.49 -31.92
N HIS A 366 -32.17 48.88 -33.18
CA HIS A 366 -32.70 48.12 -34.30
C HIS A 366 -31.96 46.82 -34.58
N ALA A 367 -30.67 46.77 -34.45
CA ALA A 367 -29.87 45.58 -34.68
C ALA A 367 -30.07 44.47 -33.61
N ARG A 368 -30.41 44.85 -32.36
CA ARG A 368 -30.44 43.89 -31.22
C ARG A 368 -31.75 43.91 -30.42
N SER A 369 -32.84 44.39 -30.98
CA SER A 369 -34.15 44.44 -30.31
C SER A 369 -34.16 45.17 -28.96
N GLY A 370 -33.22 46.04 -28.69
CA GLY A 370 -33.16 46.89 -27.46
C GLY A 370 -32.90 46.15 -26.12
N THR A 371 -32.76 44.83 -26.14
CA THR A 371 -32.57 44.03 -24.89
C THR A 371 -31.14 43.96 -24.39
N ILE A 372 -30.18 44.37 -25.20
CA ILE A 372 -28.76 44.36 -24.82
C ILE A 372 -28.32 45.80 -24.43
N PRO A 373 -27.70 46.01 -23.27
CA PRO A 373 -27.23 47.31 -22.84
C PRO A 373 -26.04 47.82 -23.66
N ILE A 374 -25.91 49.13 -23.78
CA ILE A 374 -24.67 49.76 -24.21
C ILE A 374 -23.80 49.96 -22.98
N PHE A 375 -22.71 49.28 -22.93
CA PHE A 375 -21.71 49.46 -21.85
C PHE A 375 -20.80 50.66 -22.16
N ASN A 376 -20.72 51.57 -21.21
CA ASN A 376 -19.69 52.61 -21.21
C ASN A 376 -18.60 52.27 -20.19
N LYS A 377 -17.48 51.74 -20.68
CA LYS A 377 -16.36 51.31 -19.84
C LYS A 377 -15.66 52.45 -19.09
N SER A 378 -15.72 53.69 -19.62
CA SER A 378 -15.07 54.81 -18.98
C SER A 378 -15.77 55.26 -17.70
N ASN A 379 -17.09 55.14 -17.64
CA ASN A 379 -17.93 55.61 -16.52
C ASN A 379 -18.53 54.47 -15.71
N GLY A 380 -18.29 53.19 -16.09
CA GLY A 380 -18.88 52.00 -15.44
C GLY A 380 -20.41 52.02 -15.47
N THR A 381 -21.02 52.48 -16.58
CA THR A 381 -22.47 52.55 -16.74
C THR A 381 -22.96 51.69 -17.88
N CYS A 382 -24.18 51.13 -17.69
CA CYS A 382 -24.94 50.36 -18.70
C CYS A 382 -26.15 51.17 -19.09
N LYS A 383 -26.39 51.32 -20.40
CA LYS A 383 -27.53 52.11 -20.92
C LYS A 383 -28.45 51.21 -21.74
N TYR A 384 -29.74 51.29 -21.42
CA TYR A 384 -30.86 50.73 -22.23
C TYR A 384 -31.58 51.84 -22.92
N ILE A 385 -31.87 51.68 -24.19
CA ILE A 385 -32.35 52.74 -25.04
C ILE A 385 -33.64 52.35 -25.74
N CYS A 386 -34.64 53.25 -25.75
CA CYS A 386 -35.84 53.11 -26.51
C CYS A 386 -36.11 54.41 -27.34
N PRO A 387 -36.37 54.30 -28.63
CA PRO A 387 -36.69 55.44 -29.45
C PRO A 387 -38.05 56.05 -29.04
N VAL A 388 -38.11 57.36 -28.94
CA VAL A 388 -39.35 58.12 -28.69
C VAL A 388 -39.96 58.48 -30.03
N THR A 389 -41.15 57.86 -30.32
CA THR A 389 -41.90 58.18 -31.52
C THR A 389 -43.23 58.75 -31.10
N MET A 390 -43.77 59.72 -31.84
CA MET A 390 -45.11 60.29 -31.65
C MET A 390 -45.89 60.20 -32.99
N THR A 391 -47.17 59.78 -32.93
CA THR A 391 -48.05 59.74 -34.09
C THR A 391 -48.65 61.13 -34.30
N GLY A 392 -48.37 61.81 -35.42
CA GLY A 392 -48.90 63.07 -35.76
C GLY A 392 -50.37 62.94 -36.24
N THR A 393 -51.13 64.11 -36.35
CA THR A 393 -52.47 64.18 -36.84
C THR A 393 -52.65 63.57 -38.24
N SER A 394 -51.58 63.39 -38.99
CA SER A 394 -51.54 62.72 -40.31
C SER A 394 -51.41 61.21 -40.25
N GLY A 395 -51.36 60.53 -39.07
CA GLY A 395 -51.17 59.13 -38.91
C GLY A 395 -49.71 58.67 -39.13
N ARG A 396 -48.76 59.57 -39.42
CA ARG A 396 -47.34 59.24 -39.59
C ARG A 396 -46.64 59.31 -38.28
N GLU A 397 -45.87 58.32 -37.96
CA GLU A 397 -44.94 58.34 -36.78
C GLU A 397 -43.78 59.31 -37.03
N ARG A 398 -43.55 60.17 -36.04
CA ARG A 398 -42.42 61.07 -36.01
C ARG A 398 -41.45 60.67 -34.94
N PHE A 399 -40.20 60.58 -35.29
CA PHE A 399 -39.11 60.27 -34.31
C PHE A 399 -38.74 61.54 -33.57
N MET A 400 -38.88 61.53 -32.26
CA MET A 400 -38.68 62.67 -31.38
C MET A 400 -37.36 62.65 -30.62
N GLY A 401 -36.77 61.45 -30.40
CA GLY A 401 -35.57 61.30 -29.62
C GLY A 401 -35.40 59.93 -29.00
N PHE A 402 -34.83 59.89 -27.81
CA PHE A 402 -34.54 58.64 -27.10
C PHE A 402 -34.91 58.71 -25.63
N SER A 403 -35.46 57.61 -25.11
CA SER A 403 -35.50 57.33 -23.67
C SER A 403 -34.31 56.44 -23.32
N VAL A 404 -33.55 56.86 -22.35
CA VAL A 404 -32.31 56.20 -21.92
C VAL A 404 -32.36 55.89 -20.42
N VAL A 405 -32.37 54.59 -20.09
CA VAL A 405 -32.27 54.15 -18.69
C VAL A 405 -30.84 53.81 -18.41
N THR A 406 -30.24 54.44 -17.42
CA THR A 406 -28.85 54.26 -17.04
C THR A 406 -28.76 53.47 -15.73
N TYR A 407 -28.01 52.41 -15.75
CA TYR A 407 -27.62 51.65 -14.57
C TYR A 407 -26.14 51.78 -14.29
N ARG A 408 -25.76 51.73 -13.01
CA ARG A 408 -24.36 51.59 -12.62
C ARG A 408 -23.95 50.14 -12.65
N GLU A 409 -22.85 49.81 -13.31
CA GLU A 409 -22.33 48.44 -13.49
C GLU A 409 -22.01 47.78 -12.13
N ASP A 410 -21.42 48.49 -11.17
CA ASP A 410 -21.09 47.99 -9.85
C ASP A 410 -22.32 47.56 -9.04
N VAL A 411 -23.44 48.31 -9.16
CA VAL A 411 -24.70 47.99 -8.50
C VAL A 411 -25.39 46.81 -9.21
N LEU A 412 -25.43 46.88 -10.54
CA LEU A 412 -26.03 45.85 -11.40
C LEU A 412 -25.38 44.48 -11.26
N MET A 413 -24.05 44.46 -11.21
CA MET A 413 -23.29 43.19 -11.14
C MET A 413 -23.12 42.66 -9.72
N ARG A 414 -23.55 43.37 -8.70
CA ARG A 414 -23.45 42.96 -7.30
C ARG A 414 -24.09 41.58 -7.03
N PRO A 415 -25.32 41.27 -7.49
CA PRO A 415 -25.94 39.95 -7.32
C PRO A 415 -25.12 38.82 -7.97
N TYR A 416 -24.52 39.10 -9.15
CA TYR A 416 -23.64 38.15 -9.82
C TYR A 416 -22.39 37.84 -9.01
N PHE A 417 -21.70 38.85 -8.51
CA PHE A 417 -20.51 38.65 -7.69
C PHE A 417 -20.82 37.92 -6.37
N GLN A 418 -21.96 38.22 -5.74
CA GLN A 418 -22.42 37.51 -4.55
C GLN A 418 -22.70 36.03 -4.86
N THR A 419 -23.36 35.74 -5.96
CA THR A 419 -23.61 34.37 -6.40
C THR A 419 -22.30 33.65 -6.75
N GLN A 420 -21.39 34.34 -7.42
CA GLN A 420 -20.06 33.80 -7.76
C GLN A 420 -19.27 33.38 -6.50
N ILE A 421 -19.22 34.25 -5.47
CA ILE A 421 -18.59 33.92 -4.19
C ILE A 421 -19.27 32.70 -3.55
N THR A 422 -20.59 32.65 -3.55
CA THR A 422 -21.36 31.54 -2.99
C THR A 422 -21.06 30.22 -3.70
N VAL A 423 -21.05 30.22 -5.04
CA VAL A 423 -20.73 29.03 -5.85
C VAL A 423 -19.31 28.55 -5.60
N PHE A 424 -18.30 29.46 -5.63
CA PHE A 424 -16.91 29.06 -5.36
C PHE A 424 -16.72 28.51 -3.95
N THR A 425 -17.46 29.02 -3.00
CA THR A 425 -17.37 28.54 -1.63
C THR A 425 -18.00 27.17 -1.48
N LEU A 426 -19.16 26.95 -2.07
CA LEU A 426 -19.76 25.61 -2.10
C LEU A 426 -18.82 24.62 -2.80
N MET A 427 -18.20 25.01 -3.91
CA MET A 427 -17.21 24.17 -4.58
C MET A 427 -16.03 23.83 -3.66
N ALA A 428 -15.52 24.79 -2.90
CA ALA A 428 -14.43 24.57 -1.93
C ALA A 428 -14.84 23.60 -0.82
N ILE A 429 -16.06 23.73 -0.30
CA ILE A 429 -16.63 22.82 0.71
C ILE A 429 -16.73 21.39 0.15
N PHE A 430 -17.32 21.24 -1.05
CA PHE A 430 -17.45 19.92 -1.69
C PHE A 430 -16.10 19.31 -2.02
N LEU A 431 -15.12 20.11 -2.45
CA LEU A 431 -13.77 19.64 -2.71
C LEU A 431 -13.11 19.13 -1.40
N TYR A 432 -13.24 19.86 -0.30
CA TYR A 432 -12.74 19.42 0.99
C TYR A 432 -13.39 18.12 1.45
N LEU A 433 -14.72 18.02 1.35
CA LEU A 433 -15.47 16.82 1.69
C LEU A 433 -15.01 15.61 0.84
N SER A 434 -14.77 15.85 -0.44
CA SER A 434 -14.26 14.85 -1.38
C SER A 434 -12.87 14.38 -1.02
N ILE A 435 -12.00 15.27 -0.55
CA ILE A 435 -10.67 14.90 -0.04
C ILE A 435 -10.80 13.94 1.15
N VAL A 436 -11.64 14.27 2.13
CA VAL A 436 -11.86 13.42 3.29
C VAL A 436 -12.41 12.05 2.87
N LEU A 437 -13.43 12.05 2.00
CA LEU A 437 -14.05 10.83 1.49
C LEU A 437 -13.06 9.97 0.71
N ALA A 438 -12.24 10.58 -0.16
CA ALA A 438 -11.21 9.90 -0.91
C ALA A 438 -10.19 9.17 -0.01
N PHE A 439 -9.79 9.80 1.09
CA PHE A 439 -8.90 9.15 2.07
C PHE A 439 -9.57 8.00 2.80
N LEU A 440 -10.85 8.11 3.15
CA LEU A 440 -11.61 7.04 3.81
C LEU A 440 -11.81 5.84 2.88
N VAL A 441 -12.23 6.08 1.65
CA VAL A 441 -12.41 5.03 0.64
C VAL A 441 -11.07 4.35 0.34
N ALA A 442 -10.00 5.16 0.16
CA ALA A 442 -8.67 4.61 -0.05
C ALA A 442 -8.17 3.76 1.12
N ASP A 443 -8.44 4.14 2.37
CA ASP A 443 -8.09 3.32 3.54
C ASP A 443 -8.95 2.06 3.63
N TYR A 444 -10.24 2.15 3.31
CA TYR A 444 -11.15 1.01 3.35
C TYR A 444 -10.78 -0.07 2.33
N ILE A 445 -10.46 0.32 1.08
CA ILE A 445 -10.13 -0.61 0.00
C ILE A 445 -8.65 -1.04 0.04
N VAL A 446 -7.74 -0.11 0.26
CA VAL A 446 -6.30 -0.37 0.10
C VAL A 446 -5.69 -1.08 1.32
N MET A 447 -6.20 -0.81 2.52
CA MET A 447 -5.63 -1.42 3.74
C MET A 447 -5.75 -2.96 3.76
N PRO A 448 -6.91 -3.57 3.49
CA PRO A 448 -7.01 -5.03 3.45
C PRO A 448 -6.07 -5.66 2.41
N LEU A 449 -5.96 -5.05 1.22
CA LEU A 449 -5.05 -5.51 0.16
C LEU A 449 -3.57 -5.42 0.57
N LEU A 450 -3.18 -4.37 1.30
CA LEU A 450 -1.82 -4.25 1.80
C LEU A 450 -1.51 -5.28 2.89
N ILE A 451 -2.48 -5.59 3.76
CA ILE A 451 -2.37 -6.64 4.77
C ILE A 451 -2.26 -8.01 4.10
N LEU A 452 -3.11 -8.28 3.10
CA LEU A 452 -3.04 -9.52 2.32
C LEU A 452 -1.68 -9.69 1.67
N ARG A 453 -1.19 -8.66 0.98
CA ARG A 453 0.15 -8.67 0.38
C ARG A 453 1.25 -8.93 1.42
N MET A 454 1.14 -8.34 2.61
CA MET A 454 2.10 -8.57 3.69
C MET A 454 2.10 -10.02 4.15
N ASN A 455 0.91 -10.61 4.35
CA ASN A 455 0.77 -11.99 4.80
C ASN A 455 1.33 -12.97 3.75
N VAL A 456 0.95 -12.79 2.48
CA VAL A 456 1.48 -13.58 1.36
C VAL A 456 3.01 -13.47 1.26
N ARG A 457 3.53 -12.26 1.43
CA ARG A 457 4.98 -12.05 1.37
C ARG A 457 5.71 -12.72 2.54
N LYS A 458 5.18 -12.63 3.77
CA LYS A 458 5.76 -13.34 4.92
C LYS A 458 5.80 -14.84 4.69
N THR A 459 4.70 -15.42 4.19
CA THR A 459 4.64 -16.83 3.85
C THR A 459 5.64 -17.19 2.75
N SER A 460 5.78 -16.35 1.72
CA SER A 460 6.78 -16.53 0.66
C SER A 460 8.22 -16.39 1.18
N GLU A 461 8.49 -15.44 2.06
CA GLU A 461 9.81 -15.29 2.71
C GLU A 461 10.12 -16.52 3.58
N SER A 462 9.17 -17.03 4.37
CA SER A 462 9.34 -18.25 5.17
C SER A 462 9.60 -19.47 4.27
N LEU A 463 8.86 -19.61 3.16
CA LEU A 463 9.10 -20.68 2.19
C LEU A 463 10.50 -20.55 1.57
N SER A 464 10.92 -19.35 1.18
CA SER A 464 12.26 -19.11 0.62
C SER A 464 13.37 -19.33 1.66
N GLU A 465 13.17 -18.99 2.92
CA GLU A 465 14.12 -19.28 4.02
C GLU A 465 14.26 -20.79 4.24
N MET A 466 13.15 -21.56 4.17
CA MET A 466 13.18 -23.03 4.18
C MET A 466 14.01 -23.60 3.01
N LEU A 467 13.95 -22.95 1.84
CA LEU A 467 14.66 -23.42 0.63
C LEU A 467 16.14 -23.02 0.63
N THR A 468 16.51 -21.90 1.21
CA THR A 468 17.84 -21.31 1.12
C THR A 468 18.61 -21.29 2.43
N GLY A 469 17.95 -21.52 3.56
CA GLY A 469 18.51 -21.38 4.91
C GLY A 469 19.63 -22.38 5.18
N LYS A 470 20.71 -21.87 5.78
CA LYS A 470 21.82 -22.67 6.28
C LYS A 470 21.50 -23.34 7.62
N ASP A 471 20.52 -22.81 8.34
CA ASP A 471 20.03 -23.32 9.63
C ASP A 471 18.66 -24.00 9.42
N ALA A 472 18.72 -25.18 8.82
CA ALA A 472 17.54 -25.90 8.37
C ALA A 472 16.83 -26.66 9.50
N LYS A 473 16.20 -25.97 10.44
CA LYS A 473 15.06 -26.55 11.15
C LYS A 473 13.83 -26.30 10.29
N ILE A 474 13.65 -27.17 9.29
CA ILE A 474 12.48 -27.16 8.40
C ILE A 474 11.31 -27.72 9.20
N SER A 475 10.65 -26.86 9.97
CA SER A 475 9.35 -27.21 10.52
C SER A 475 8.27 -26.74 9.55
N PRO A 476 7.45 -27.64 8.99
CA PRO A 476 6.27 -27.27 8.19
C PRO A 476 5.35 -26.32 8.95
N GLU A 477 5.41 -26.31 10.27
CA GLU A 477 4.68 -25.42 11.16
C GLU A 477 5.06 -23.92 10.98
N SER A 478 6.26 -23.64 10.44
CA SER A 478 6.69 -22.28 10.13
C SER A 478 5.93 -21.66 8.95
N LEU A 479 5.34 -22.49 8.06
CA LEU A 479 4.45 -22.06 6.98
C LEU A 479 3.06 -21.77 7.53
N THR A 480 2.87 -20.58 8.12
CA THR A 480 1.57 -20.14 8.61
C THR A 480 1.06 -18.96 7.82
N PHE A 481 -0.16 -19.05 7.33
CA PHE A 481 -0.91 -17.91 6.80
C PHE A 481 -1.91 -17.44 7.85
N LYS A 482 -1.69 -16.24 8.41
CA LYS A 482 -2.63 -15.65 9.38
C LYS A 482 -3.65 -14.82 8.62
N ASP A 483 -4.88 -15.28 8.55
CA ASP A 483 -5.98 -14.50 8.00
C ASP A 483 -6.42 -13.46 9.04
N THR A 484 -5.88 -12.24 8.89
CA THR A 484 -6.18 -11.10 9.77
C THR A 484 -7.19 -10.14 9.13
N ILE A 485 -7.71 -10.44 7.94
CA ILE A 485 -8.63 -9.60 7.20
C ILE A 485 -10.04 -9.73 7.77
N LYS A 486 -10.65 -8.58 8.14
CA LYS A 486 -11.98 -8.50 8.77
C LYS A 486 -13.08 -7.99 7.84
N THR A 487 -12.76 -7.71 6.57
CA THR A 487 -13.76 -7.32 5.58
C THR A 487 -14.72 -8.49 5.29
N LYS A 488 -15.91 -8.19 4.77
CA LYS A 488 -16.90 -9.18 4.35
C LYS A 488 -17.15 -9.04 2.85
N ASP A 489 -16.07 -9.10 2.08
CA ASP A 489 -16.05 -8.87 0.63
C ASP A 489 -15.10 -9.87 -0.05
N GLU A 490 -14.95 -9.74 -1.35
CA GLU A 490 -14.12 -10.57 -2.21
C GLU A 490 -12.65 -10.62 -1.74
N ILE A 491 -12.19 -9.59 -1.02
CA ILE A 491 -10.83 -9.57 -0.45
C ILE A 491 -10.69 -10.59 0.67
N LYS A 492 -11.75 -10.77 1.47
CA LYS A 492 -11.83 -11.80 2.50
C LYS A 492 -11.82 -13.20 1.90
N ASP A 493 -12.61 -13.39 0.84
CA ASP A 493 -12.67 -14.67 0.14
C ASP A 493 -11.32 -15.02 -0.49
N LEU A 494 -10.68 -14.05 -1.15
CA LEU A 494 -9.32 -14.23 -1.68
C LEU A 494 -8.30 -14.57 -0.57
N SER A 495 -8.41 -13.93 0.60
CA SER A 495 -7.55 -14.24 1.75
C SER A 495 -7.74 -15.69 2.21
N LYS A 496 -8.98 -16.17 2.25
CA LYS A 496 -9.32 -17.54 2.62
C LYS A 496 -8.78 -18.55 1.61
N GLU A 497 -8.94 -18.27 0.30
CA GLU A 497 -8.42 -19.13 -0.77
C GLU A 497 -6.89 -19.24 -0.72
N ILE A 498 -6.20 -18.12 -0.52
CA ILE A 498 -4.74 -18.15 -0.33
C ILE A 498 -4.37 -18.93 0.93
N GLY A 499 -5.12 -18.78 2.02
CA GLY A 499 -4.94 -19.58 3.23
C GLY A 499 -5.07 -21.08 3.00
N ASN A 500 -6.09 -21.48 2.23
CA ASN A 500 -6.30 -22.86 1.83
C ASN A 500 -5.13 -23.38 0.97
N MET A 501 -4.68 -22.59 0.00
CA MET A 501 -3.52 -22.93 -0.85
C MET A 501 -2.25 -23.12 -0.01
N VAL A 502 -1.98 -22.24 0.95
CA VAL A 502 -0.84 -22.37 1.86
C VAL A 502 -0.97 -23.62 2.74
N SER A 503 -2.18 -23.95 3.17
CA SER A 503 -2.46 -25.18 3.95
C SER A 503 -2.16 -26.42 3.14
N VAL A 504 -2.54 -26.45 1.87
CA VAL A 504 -2.21 -27.55 0.94
C VAL A 504 -0.70 -27.67 0.74
N ILE A 505 -0.03 -26.55 0.47
CA ILE A 505 1.45 -26.54 0.34
C ILE A 505 2.10 -27.06 1.62
N ARG A 506 1.67 -26.59 2.80
CA ARG A 506 2.15 -27.09 4.08
C ARG A 506 1.96 -28.59 4.25
N GLY A 507 0.83 -29.12 3.78
CA GLY A 507 0.54 -30.57 3.81
C GLY A 507 1.44 -31.37 2.87
N ILE A 508 1.91 -30.78 1.77
CA ILE A 508 2.75 -31.45 0.76
C ILE A 508 4.25 -31.36 1.09
N VAL A 509 4.70 -30.30 1.73
CA VAL A 509 6.13 -30.07 2.05
C VAL A 509 6.83 -31.25 2.72
N PRO A 510 6.22 -31.96 3.71
CA PRO A 510 6.87 -33.13 4.32
C PRO A 510 7.15 -34.30 3.37
N TYR A 511 6.46 -34.36 2.22
CA TYR A 511 6.60 -35.44 1.22
C TYR A 511 7.59 -35.11 0.10
N ILE A 512 8.22 -33.95 0.15
CA ILE A 512 9.12 -33.47 -0.91
C ILE A 512 10.50 -33.22 -0.29
N SER A 513 11.57 -33.80 -0.88
CA SER A 513 12.94 -33.51 -0.41
C SER A 513 13.32 -32.04 -0.58
N VAL A 514 14.16 -31.53 0.31
CA VAL A 514 14.62 -30.13 0.29
C VAL A 514 15.34 -29.79 -1.02
N SER A 515 16.09 -30.76 -1.57
CA SER A 515 16.75 -30.61 -2.87
C SER A 515 15.75 -30.44 -4.02
N THR A 516 14.63 -31.15 -4.00
CA THR A 516 13.54 -31.01 -4.98
C THR A 516 12.96 -29.61 -4.93
N LEU A 517 12.66 -29.11 -3.74
CA LEU A 517 12.12 -27.75 -3.55
C LEU A 517 13.11 -26.68 -4.02
N ARG A 518 14.41 -26.80 -3.67
CA ARG A 518 15.46 -25.87 -4.10
C ARG A 518 15.65 -25.84 -5.61
N ASN A 519 15.50 -26.97 -6.29
CA ASN A 519 15.64 -27.05 -7.73
C ASN A 519 14.37 -26.54 -8.46
N ALA A 520 13.19 -26.76 -7.92
CA ALA A 520 11.95 -26.19 -8.44
C ALA A 520 11.98 -24.65 -8.46
N GLU A 521 12.57 -24.02 -7.44
CA GLU A 521 12.74 -22.54 -7.40
C GLU A 521 13.72 -22.03 -8.47
N LYS A 522 14.84 -22.74 -8.67
CA LYS A 522 15.90 -22.31 -9.61
C LYS A 522 15.61 -22.60 -11.07
N ASN A 523 14.87 -23.65 -11.36
CA ASN A 523 14.70 -24.20 -12.69
C ASN A 523 13.23 -24.47 -13.06
N ALA A 524 12.33 -23.54 -12.83
CA ALA A 524 10.93 -23.65 -13.25
C ALA A 524 10.74 -23.93 -14.76
N GLN A 525 11.83 -23.90 -15.56
CA GLN A 525 11.77 -24.10 -17.01
C GLN A 525 12.60 -25.26 -17.57
N THR A 526 13.46 -25.94 -16.78
CA THR A 526 14.28 -27.03 -17.32
C THR A 526 14.54 -28.10 -16.25
N ALA A 527 13.72 -29.15 -16.26
CA ALA A 527 14.03 -30.42 -15.59
C ALA A 527 15.21 -31.10 -16.31
N ARG A 528 16.43 -30.61 -16.12
CA ARG A 528 17.63 -31.22 -16.70
C ARG A 528 18.27 -32.16 -15.69
N THR A 529 18.41 -33.42 -16.08
CA THR A 529 19.31 -34.37 -15.39
C THR A 529 20.76 -33.93 -15.61
N ILE A 530 21.54 -33.90 -14.54
CA ILE A 530 22.95 -33.49 -14.54
C ILE A 530 23.81 -34.59 -13.92
N THR A 531 25.00 -34.79 -14.48
CA THR A 531 25.99 -35.65 -13.84
C THR A 531 26.67 -34.87 -12.71
N ARG A 532 26.61 -35.41 -11.50
CA ARG A 532 27.25 -34.85 -10.30
C ARG A 532 28.03 -35.93 -9.56
N GLU A 533 29.00 -35.47 -8.82
CA GLU A 533 29.72 -36.32 -7.86
C GLU A 533 29.15 -36.09 -6.47
N LEU A 534 28.56 -37.15 -5.89
CA LEU A 534 27.85 -37.12 -4.60
C LEU A 534 28.36 -38.25 -3.71
N THR A 535 28.23 -38.09 -2.40
CA THR A 535 28.44 -39.11 -1.41
C THR A 535 27.10 -39.58 -0.87
N PHE A 536 26.83 -40.87 -0.94
CA PHE A 536 25.61 -41.51 -0.46
C PHE A 536 25.82 -42.17 0.87
N LEU A 537 24.84 -42.07 1.73
CA LEU A 537 24.74 -42.73 3.00
C LEU A 537 23.40 -43.46 3.05
N PHE A 538 23.44 -44.77 3.28
CA PHE A 538 22.33 -45.62 3.51
C PHE A 538 22.30 -46.09 4.95
N THR A 539 21.11 -46.10 5.57
CA THR A 539 20.87 -46.73 6.87
C THR A 539 19.72 -47.73 6.75
N ASP A 540 19.78 -48.82 7.48
CA ASP A 540 18.72 -49.80 7.57
C ASP A 540 18.61 -50.36 9.00
N ILE A 541 17.38 -50.57 9.47
CA ILE A 541 17.10 -51.07 10.82
C ILE A 541 17.30 -52.59 10.86
N ARG A 542 18.26 -53.04 11.64
CA ARG A 542 18.54 -54.46 11.76
C ARG A 542 17.40 -55.24 12.41
N GLY A 543 16.95 -56.29 11.71
CA GLY A 543 15.89 -57.14 12.22
C GLY A 543 14.52 -56.52 12.23
N PHE A 544 14.29 -55.47 11.41
CA PHE A 544 13.01 -54.77 11.35
C PHE A 544 11.84 -55.71 10.99
N THR A 545 12.03 -56.67 10.07
CA THR A 545 11.02 -57.65 9.71
C THR A 545 10.54 -58.44 10.94
N THR A 546 11.48 -58.97 11.73
CA THR A 546 11.20 -59.68 12.97
C THR A 546 10.53 -58.80 14.02
N LEU A 547 10.93 -57.52 14.07
CA LEU A 547 10.32 -56.50 14.94
C LEU A 547 8.85 -56.25 14.57
N CYS A 548 8.52 -56.24 13.27
CA CYS A 548 7.16 -56.07 12.79
C CYS A 548 6.26 -57.24 13.14
N GLU A 549 6.78 -58.47 13.19
CA GLU A 549 6.00 -59.66 13.54
C GLU A 549 5.59 -59.70 15.02
N GLY A 550 6.36 -58.99 15.89
CA GLY A 550 6.15 -59.02 17.35
C GLY A 550 5.38 -57.84 17.92
N LEU A 551 5.09 -56.78 17.15
CA LEU A 551 4.52 -55.52 17.63
C LEU A 551 3.23 -55.15 16.89
N ASN A 552 2.41 -54.29 17.56
CA ASN A 552 1.23 -53.70 16.89
C ASN A 552 1.68 -52.75 15.75
N PRO A 553 1.03 -52.75 14.58
CA PRO A 553 1.38 -51.90 13.45
C PRO A 553 1.53 -50.41 13.79
N LYS A 554 0.72 -49.88 14.70
CA LYS A 554 0.87 -48.46 15.17
C LYS A 554 2.16 -48.24 15.95
N GLU A 555 2.59 -49.21 16.73
CA GLU A 555 3.86 -49.15 17.48
C GLU A 555 5.05 -49.22 16.56
N VAL A 556 4.99 -50.12 15.53
CA VAL A 556 6.01 -50.22 14.50
C VAL A 556 6.20 -48.90 13.78
N VAL A 557 5.10 -48.26 13.32
CA VAL A 557 5.17 -46.91 12.67
C VAL A 557 5.70 -45.85 13.63
N SER A 558 5.32 -45.88 14.90
CA SER A 558 5.82 -44.94 15.90
C SER A 558 7.33 -45.07 16.15
N ILE A 559 7.82 -46.32 16.22
CA ILE A 559 9.25 -46.61 16.38
C ILE A 559 10.01 -46.16 15.12
N LEU A 560 9.50 -46.54 13.95
CA LEU A 560 10.12 -46.18 12.67
C LEU A 560 10.24 -44.66 12.52
N ASN A 561 9.13 -43.93 12.69
CA ASN A 561 9.13 -42.49 12.57
C ASN A 561 10.08 -41.81 13.58
N HIS A 562 10.17 -42.33 14.81
CA HIS A 562 11.09 -41.81 15.82
C HIS A 562 12.55 -41.89 15.37
N TYR A 563 12.98 -43.04 14.86
CA TYR A 563 14.36 -43.23 14.41
C TYR A 563 14.66 -42.49 13.12
N LEU A 564 13.75 -42.53 12.13
CA LEU A 564 13.90 -41.78 10.89
C LEU A 564 13.98 -40.26 11.12
N ASP A 565 13.25 -39.74 12.11
CA ASP A 565 13.29 -38.32 12.48
C ASP A 565 14.66 -37.95 13.09
N LEU A 566 15.18 -38.75 14.02
CA LEU A 566 16.48 -38.56 14.63
C LEU A 566 17.63 -38.64 13.59
N GLU A 567 17.57 -39.63 12.70
CA GLU A 567 18.56 -39.77 11.64
C GLU A 567 18.51 -38.62 10.65
N THR A 568 17.30 -38.22 10.23
CA THR A 568 17.08 -37.07 9.35
C THR A 568 17.70 -35.80 9.92
N GLN A 569 17.47 -35.53 11.21
CA GLN A 569 18.02 -34.36 11.86
C GLN A 569 19.55 -34.38 11.84
N ILE A 570 20.20 -35.52 12.11
CA ILE A 570 21.65 -35.67 12.07
C ILE A 570 22.19 -35.46 10.65
N ILE A 571 21.51 -36.01 9.63
CA ILE A 571 21.91 -35.82 8.22
C ILE A 571 21.87 -34.32 7.85
N LEU A 572 20.80 -33.63 8.19
CA LEU A 572 20.63 -32.20 7.90
C LEU A 572 21.66 -31.34 8.64
N ASP A 573 21.93 -31.62 9.92
CA ASP A 573 22.91 -30.90 10.73
C ASP A 573 24.34 -31.05 10.16
N ASN A 574 24.62 -32.15 9.44
CA ASN A 574 25.88 -32.40 8.74
C ASN A 574 25.87 -31.95 7.26
N ASN A 575 24.95 -31.07 6.85
CA ASN A 575 24.80 -30.56 5.47
C ASN A 575 24.51 -31.66 4.43
N GLY A 576 23.88 -32.74 4.84
CA GLY A 576 23.30 -33.75 3.96
C GLY A 576 21.86 -33.41 3.61
N ASP A 577 21.29 -34.18 2.70
CA ASP A 577 19.88 -34.15 2.32
C ASP A 577 19.34 -35.57 2.27
N VAL A 578 18.09 -35.76 2.71
CA VAL A 578 17.42 -37.06 2.62
C VAL A 578 16.74 -37.15 1.27
N ASP A 579 17.10 -38.16 0.47
CA ASP A 579 16.50 -38.42 -0.83
C ASP A 579 15.11 -39.05 -0.66
N LYS A 580 15.06 -40.17 0.04
CA LYS A 580 13.81 -40.92 0.31
C LYS A 580 13.99 -41.94 1.42
N PHE A 581 12.85 -42.41 1.90
CA PHE A 581 12.74 -43.59 2.75
C PHE A 581 12.19 -44.74 1.93
N VAL A 582 12.74 -45.96 2.09
CA VAL A 582 12.32 -47.18 1.42
C VAL A 582 12.07 -48.24 2.49
N GLY A 583 10.85 -48.27 3.04
CA GLY A 583 10.56 -49.04 4.25
C GLY A 583 11.25 -48.47 5.47
N ASP A 584 12.14 -49.27 6.07
CA ASP A 584 13.01 -48.86 7.20
C ASP A 584 14.41 -48.38 6.76
N GLU A 585 14.67 -48.37 5.47
CA GLU A 585 15.92 -47.89 4.88
C GLU A 585 15.82 -46.37 4.59
N MET A 586 16.80 -45.61 5.02
CA MET A 586 16.95 -44.19 4.65
C MET A 586 18.09 -44.03 3.63
N MET A 587 17.78 -43.35 2.52
CA MET A 587 18.76 -42.93 1.53
C MET A 587 19.02 -41.45 1.70
N ALA A 588 20.27 -41.08 2.01
CA ALA A 588 20.73 -39.71 2.11
C ALA A 588 21.93 -39.46 1.20
N PHE A 589 22.13 -38.20 0.83
CA PHE A 589 23.30 -37.81 0.05
C PHE A 589 23.91 -36.49 0.55
N PHE A 590 25.21 -36.34 0.27
CA PHE A 590 25.99 -35.17 0.61
C PHE A 590 26.63 -34.58 -0.65
N SER A 591 26.72 -33.27 -0.70
CA SER A 591 27.28 -32.51 -1.81
C SER A 591 28.31 -31.48 -1.31
N GLY A 592 29.15 -30.99 -2.23
CA GLY A 592 30.16 -29.97 -1.89
C GLY A 592 31.54 -30.53 -1.53
N PRO A 593 32.47 -29.67 -1.10
CA PRO A 593 33.91 -30.03 -0.97
C PRO A 593 34.22 -30.93 0.19
N ARG A 594 33.37 -31.06 1.21
CA ARG A 594 33.56 -31.92 2.40
C ARG A 594 32.47 -32.99 2.51
N LYS A 595 31.93 -33.44 1.39
CA LYS A 595 30.81 -34.37 1.36
C LYS A 595 31.12 -35.71 2.02
N GLU A 596 32.30 -36.23 1.83
CA GLU A 596 32.78 -37.50 2.44
C GLU A 596 32.92 -37.38 3.95
N GLN A 597 33.61 -36.31 4.42
CA GLN A 597 33.78 -36.05 5.84
C GLN A 597 32.47 -35.84 6.56
N ASN A 598 31.54 -35.08 5.95
CA ASN A 598 30.21 -34.81 6.49
C ASN A 598 29.39 -36.12 6.59
N ALA A 599 29.44 -36.97 5.57
CA ALA A 599 28.76 -38.28 5.60
C ALA A 599 29.30 -39.17 6.70
N CYS A 600 30.61 -39.24 6.85
CA CYS A 600 31.25 -40.05 7.91
C CYS A 600 30.95 -39.50 9.31
N ARG A 601 30.89 -38.16 9.46
CA ARG A 601 30.50 -37.53 10.74
C ARG A 601 29.05 -37.83 11.08
N ALA A 602 28.17 -37.74 10.12
CA ALA A 602 26.76 -38.10 10.29
C ALA A 602 26.60 -39.56 10.71
N ALA A 603 27.32 -40.49 10.04
CA ALA A 603 27.30 -41.91 10.40
C ALA A 603 27.75 -42.16 11.85
N MET A 604 28.79 -41.48 12.29
CA MET A 604 29.26 -41.58 13.69
C MET A 604 28.25 -41.02 14.68
N GLN A 605 27.60 -39.89 14.37
CA GLN A 605 26.58 -39.29 15.22
C GLN A 605 25.35 -40.17 15.29
N ILE A 606 24.90 -40.76 14.17
CA ILE A 606 23.80 -41.74 14.14
C ILE A 606 24.17 -42.92 15.04
N ARG A 607 25.37 -43.50 14.88
CA ARG A 607 25.82 -44.63 15.72
C ARG A 607 25.81 -44.26 17.21
N ASN A 608 26.31 -43.10 17.59
CA ASN A 608 26.35 -42.64 18.97
C ASN A 608 24.96 -42.38 19.53
N MET A 609 24.05 -41.81 18.72
CA MET A 609 22.65 -41.62 19.07
C MET A 609 21.98 -42.96 19.32
N MET A 610 22.16 -43.95 18.42
CA MET A 610 21.61 -45.31 18.57
C MET A 610 22.13 -46.02 19.84
N MET A 611 23.38 -45.79 20.24
CA MET A 611 23.90 -46.34 21.51
C MET A 611 23.20 -45.73 22.71
N LYS A 612 22.99 -44.41 22.76
CA LYS A 612 22.26 -43.74 23.84
C LYS A 612 20.80 -44.18 23.90
N GLU A 613 20.13 -44.21 22.79
CA GLU A 613 18.73 -44.68 22.68
C GLU A 613 18.61 -46.13 23.16
N ARG A 614 19.57 -46.99 22.82
CA ARG A 614 19.63 -48.38 23.28
C ARG A 614 19.71 -48.48 24.81
N GLU A 615 20.57 -47.70 25.44
CA GLU A 615 20.70 -47.67 26.90
C GLU A 615 19.44 -47.18 27.60
N GLU A 616 18.81 -46.14 27.07
CA GLU A 616 17.57 -45.60 27.60
C GLU A 616 16.38 -46.56 27.45
N ARG A 617 16.25 -47.20 26.30
CA ARG A 617 15.20 -48.22 26.03
C ARG A 617 15.37 -49.47 26.83
N LEU A 618 16.61 -49.91 27.06
CA LEU A 618 16.93 -51.03 27.99
C LEU A 618 16.40 -50.75 29.39
N LYS A 619 16.64 -49.56 29.91
CA LYS A 619 16.16 -49.11 31.24
C LYS A 619 14.64 -49.08 31.32
N GLN A 620 13.96 -48.85 30.19
CA GLN A 620 12.50 -48.75 30.10
C GLN A 620 11.81 -50.08 29.71
N GLY A 621 12.58 -51.17 29.49
CA GLY A 621 12.04 -52.43 29.01
C GLY A 621 11.42 -52.39 27.60
N LYS A 622 11.83 -51.43 26.79
CA LYS A 622 11.34 -51.24 25.42
C LYS A 622 12.20 -51.98 24.40
N THR A 623 11.59 -52.26 23.26
CA THR A 623 12.28 -52.94 22.13
C THR A 623 13.51 -52.11 21.69
N ILE A 624 14.64 -52.80 21.52
CA ILE A 624 15.90 -52.22 21.12
C ILE A 624 16.06 -52.33 19.61
N VAL A 625 16.57 -51.24 19.01
CA VAL A 625 16.85 -51.14 17.58
C VAL A 625 18.33 -50.85 17.35
N SER A 626 18.88 -51.40 16.32
CA SER A 626 20.23 -51.10 15.84
C SER A 626 20.20 -50.82 14.33
N VAL A 627 21.18 -50.01 13.85
CA VAL A 627 21.21 -49.58 12.45
C VAL A 627 22.51 -49.99 11.82
N GLY A 628 22.49 -50.47 10.60
CA GLY A 628 23.64 -50.61 9.70
C GLY A 628 23.79 -49.34 8.85
N ILE A 629 25.07 -49.00 8.55
CA ILE A 629 25.34 -47.79 7.74
C ILE A 629 26.33 -48.14 6.62
N GLY A 630 25.98 -47.76 5.38
CA GLY A 630 26.83 -47.90 4.19
C GLY A 630 27.09 -46.58 3.50
N ILE A 631 28.36 -46.27 3.21
CA ILE A 631 28.74 -45.01 2.57
C ILE A 631 29.60 -45.24 1.34
N ASN A 632 29.23 -44.58 0.23
CA ASN A 632 30.00 -44.57 -1.00
C ASN A 632 29.98 -43.23 -1.68
N THR A 633 31.00 -42.90 -2.48
CA THR A 633 31.13 -41.64 -3.19
C THR A 633 31.45 -41.86 -4.66
N GLY A 634 30.90 -41.06 -5.56
CA GLY A 634 31.18 -41.16 -6.99
C GLY A 634 30.22 -40.37 -7.86
N LYS A 635 30.35 -40.53 -9.17
CA LYS A 635 29.53 -39.87 -10.18
C LYS A 635 28.16 -40.54 -10.27
N VAL A 636 27.09 -39.73 -10.36
CA VAL A 636 25.72 -40.16 -10.54
C VAL A 636 24.99 -39.21 -11.50
N VAL A 637 23.94 -39.70 -12.10
CA VAL A 637 22.93 -38.86 -12.77
C VAL A 637 21.94 -38.42 -11.72
N PHE A 638 21.80 -37.11 -11.53
CA PHE A 638 20.99 -36.47 -10.52
C PHE A 638 19.95 -35.59 -11.20
N GLY A 639 18.68 -35.78 -10.90
CA GLY A 639 17.58 -35.00 -11.52
C GLY A 639 16.24 -35.68 -11.45
N SER A 640 15.28 -35.14 -12.21
CA SER A 640 13.92 -35.67 -12.27
C SER A 640 13.87 -36.94 -13.10
N VAL A 641 13.38 -38.03 -12.51
CA VAL A 641 13.23 -39.37 -13.12
C VAL A 641 11.85 -39.87 -12.87
N GLY A 642 11.17 -40.41 -13.90
CA GLY A 642 9.83 -40.98 -13.78
C GLY A 642 8.95 -40.70 -14.97
N ALA A 643 7.63 -40.86 -14.76
CA ALA A 643 6.60 -40.58 -15.75
C ALA A 643 6.17 -39.12 -15.72
N LYS A 644 5.56 -38.62 -16.80
CA LYS A 644 5.03 -37.25 -16.89
C LYS A 644 4.08 -36.85 -15.76
N THR A 645 3.34 -37.87 -15.23
CA THR A 645 2.35 -37.68 -14.15
C THR A 645 2.94 -37.86 -12.75
N ARG A 646 4.12 -38.52 -12.64
CA ARG A 646 4.83 -38.73 -11.36
C ARG A 646 6.32 -38.77 -11.60
N MET A 647 7.00 -37.77 -11.11
CA MET A 647 8.45 -37.63 -11.16
C MET A 647 9.03 -37.59 -9.76
N ASP A 648 10.06 -38.36 -9.53
CA ASP A 648 10.89 -38.28 -8.33
C ASP A 648 12.20 -37.58 -8.69
N PHE A 649 12.62 -36.66 -7.84
CA PHE A 649 13.92 -36.02 -7.97
C PHE A 649 14.93 -36.86 -7.19
N THR A 650 15.76 -37.62 -7.89
CA THR A 650 16.61 -38.63 -7.28
C THR A 650 17.94 -38.84 -8.03
N SER A 651 18.78 -39.65 -7.46
CA SER A 651 20.09 -40.04 -8.01
C SER A 651 20.07 -41.46 -8.57
N ILE A 652 20.59 -41.63 -9.78
CA ILE A 652 20.75 -42.96 -10.41
C ILE A 652 22.23 -43.15 -10.75
N GLY A 653 22.73 -44.34 -10.42
CA GLY A 653 24.09 -44.76 -10.76
C GLY A 653 24.59 -45.89 -9.90
N ASP A 654 25.64 -46.54 -10.37
CA ASP A 654 26.32 -47.64 -9.66
C ASP A 654 26.83 -47.20 -8.29
N THR A 655 27.18 -45.93 -8.14
CA THR A 655 27.60 -45.32 -6.88
C THR A 655 26.56 -45.44 -5.78
N VAL A 656 25.25 -45.27 -6.13
CA VAL A 656 24.11 -45.42 -5.21
C VAL A 656 23.98 -46.85 -4.78
N ASN A 657 23.97 -47.77 -5.77
CA ASN A 657 23.78 -49.18 -5.52
C ASN A 657 24.89 -49.76 -4.65
N LEU A 658 26.12 -49.28 -4.82
CA LEU A 658 27.26 -49.74 -3.99
C LEU A 658 27.08 -49.30 -2.54
N ALA A 659 26.62 -48.05 -2.28
CA ALA A 659 26.40 -47.59 -0.90
C ALA A 659 25.29 -48.44 -0.19
N ALA A 660 24.18 -48.79 -0.87
CA ALA A 660 23.16 -49.65 -0.34
C ALA A 660 23.72 -51.08 -0.04
N ARG A 661 24.54 -51.63 -0.94
CA ARG A 661 25.15 -52.96 -0.71
C ARG A 661 26.16 -52.92 0.43
N LEU A 662 26.88 -51.81 0.65
CA LEU A 662 27.78 -51.68 1.81
C LEU A 662 27.02 -51.62 3.12
N GLU A 663 25.80 -51.00 3.11
CA GLU A 663 24.93 -51.08 4.27
C GLU A 663 24.63 -52.56 4.59
N GLY A 664 24.12 -53.34 3.63
CA GLY A 664 23.80 -54.77 3.84
C GLY A 664 24.99 -55.61 4.26
N ALA A 665 26.21 -55.23 3.83
CA ALA A 665 27.44 -55.94 4.22
C ALA A 665 27.75 -55.83 5.72
N ASN A 666 27.26 -54.81 6.44
CA ASN A 666 27.46 -54.67 7.88
C ASN A 666 27.05 -55.96 8.66
N LYS A 667 26.00 -56.63 8.24
CA LYS A 667 25.53 -57.86 8.87
C LYS A 667 26.55 -58.99 8.77
N ALA A 668 27.17 -59.13 7.59
CA ALA A 668 28.15 -60.17 7.31
C ALA A 668 29.50 -59.96 7.99
N TYR A 669 29.79 -58.71 8.40
CA TYR A 669 31.06 -58.31 9.07
C TYR A 669 30.87 -57.96 10.54
N GLY A 670 29.67 -57.96 11.10
CA GLY A 670 29.40 -57.55 12.47
C GLY A 670 29.79 -56.05 12.74
N SER A 671 29.97 -55.30 11.66
CA SER A 671 30.33 -53.87 11.72
C SER A 671 29.09 -53.01 11.85
N LYS A 672 29.26 -51.74 12.19
CA LYS A 672 28.15 -50.76 12.34
C LYS A 672 28.10 -49.76 11.18
N SER A 673 29.27 -49.48 10.55
CA SER A 673 29.35 -48.53 9.46
C SER A 673 30.48 -48.90 8.50
N ILE A 674 30.13 -49.17 7.26
CA ILE A 674 31.07 -49.58 6.18
C ILE A 674 31.15 -48.47 5.15
N ILE A 675 32.39 -48.11 4.78
CA ILE A 675 32.70 -47.15 3.72
C ILE A 675 33.50 -47.84 2.59
N SER A 676 33.34 -47.36 1.37
CA SER A 676 34.18 -47.79 0.25
C SER A 676 35.59 -47.21 0.29
N GLU A 677 36.52 -47.81 -0.45
CA GLU A 677 37.85 -47.28 -0.69
C GLU A 677 37.82 -45.85 -1.29
N ALA A 678 36.85 -45.56 -2.16
CA ALA A 678 36.66 -44.25 -2.74
C ALA A 678 36.36 -43.17 -1.69
N VAL A 679 35.61 -43.49 -0.64
CA VAL A 679 35.37 -42.61 0.50
C VAL A 679 36.63 -42.50 1.36
N TYR A 680 37.23 -43.66 1.73
CA TYR A 680 38.41 -43.72 2.58
C TYR A 680 39.55 -42.84 2.06
N THR A 681 39.86 -42.95 0.78
CA THR A 681 40.93 -42.17 0.14
C THR A 681 40.69 -40.66 0.24
N ARG A 682 39.41 -40.22 0.13
CA ARG A 682 39.03 -38.79 0.17
C ARG A 682 38.90 -38.23 1.57
N LEU A 683 38.90 -39.07 2.60
CA LEU A 683 38.94 -38.61 4.00
C LEU A 683 40.25 -37.97 4.38
N ASN A 684 41.33 -38.22 3.61
CA ASN A 684 42.66 -37.64 3.84
C ASN A 684 43.14 -37.80 5.30
N GLY A 685 42.87 -38.94 5.95
CA GLY A 685 43.29 -39.24 7.30
C GLY A 685 42.58 -38.45 8.42
N THR A 686 41.44 -37.80 8.14
CA THR A 686 40.64 -37.11 9.16
C THR A 686 39.88 -38.07 10.10
N PHE A 687 39.67 -39.31 9.67
CA PHE A 687 39.03 -40.37 10.46
C PHE A 687 40.00 -41.58 10.60
N ILE A 688 39.89 -42.25 11.72
CA ILE A 688 40.51 -43.55 11.94
C ILE A 688 39.53 -44.59 11.38
N CYS A 689 40.00 -45.27 10.35
CA CYS A 689 39.28 -46.36 9.73
C CYS A 689 40.16 -47.63 9.76
N ARG A 690 39.56 -48.81 9.89
CA ARG A 690 40.27 -50.07 9.68
C ARG A 690 39.81 -50.73 8.39
N GLU A 691 40.70 -51.34 7.65
CA GLU A 691 40.36 -52.16 6.52
C GLU A 691 39.64 -53.43 7.02
N LEU A 692 38.41 -53.66 6.53
CA LEU A 692 37.66 -54.88 6.88
C LEU A 692 37.97 -56.03 5.92
N ASP A 693 37.83 -55.77 4.62
CA ASP A 693 38.04 -56.82 3.65
C ASP A 693 38.19 -56.28 2.22
N PHE A 694 38.47 -57.19 1.29
CA PHE A 694 38.41 -56.98 -0.17
C PHE A 694 37.34 -57.87 -0.74
N ILE A 695 36.22 -57.24 -1.15
CA ILE A 695 34.96 -57.97 -1.45
C ILE A 695 34.47 -57.74 -2.86
N THR A 696 33.81 -58.78 -3.41
CA THR A 696 32.94 -58.59 -4.56
C THR A 696 31.50 -58.64 -4.06
N VAL A 697 30.76 -57.55 -4.19
CA VAL A 697 29.35 -57.47 -3.84
C VAL A 697 28.51 -58.11 -4.95
N LYS A 698 27.36 -58.66 -4.62
CA LYS A 698 26.45 -59.33 -5.57
C LYS A 698 26.17 -58.45 -6.80
N GLY A 699 26.44 -58.97 -8.01
CA GLY A 699 26.19 -58.27 -9.28
C GLY A 699 27.26 -57.24 -9.66
N LYS A 700 28.42 -57.24 -9.01
CA LYS A 700 29.65 -56.56 -9.48
C LYS A 700 30.71 -57.62 -9.84
N THR A 701 31.49 -57.29 -10.86
CA THR A 701 32.65 -58.11 -11.28
C THR A 701 33.94 -57.59 -10.64
N GLU A 702 34.02 -56.26 -10.39
CA GLU A 702 35.21 -55.64 -9.81
C GLU A 702 35.12 -55.68 -8.28
N PRO A 703 36.15 -56.17 -7.61
CA PRO A 703 36.22 -56.15 -6.15
C PRO A 703 36.47 -54.74 -5.61
N VAL A 704 35.97 -54.47 -4.40
CA VAL A 704 36.09 -53.20 -3.72
C VAL A 704 36.66 -53.43 -2.31
N ARG A 705 37.64 -52.64 -1.89
CA ARG A 705 38.09 -52.61 -0.50
C ARG A 705 37.07 -51.88 0.35
N ILE A 706 36.74 -52.45 1.49
CA ILE A 706 35.82 -51.87 2.45
C ILE A 706 36.49 -51.60 3.78
N TYR A 707 36.05 -50.48 4.38
CA TYR A 707 36.63 -50.01 5.64
C TYR A 707 35.53 -49.75 6.64
N GLU A 708 35.80 -49.94 7.92
CA GLU A 708 34.94 -49.50 9.01
C GLU A 708 35.41 -48.18 9.58
N ILE A 709 34.49 -47.22 9.83
CA ILE A 709 34.78 -46.00 10.52
C ILE A 709 34.82 -46.28 12.02
N LEU A 710 35.95 -46.06 12.65
CA LEU A 710 36.13 -46.21 14.09
C LEU A 710 35.84 -44.92 14.83
N GLN A 711 36.57 -43.87 14.52
CA GLN A 711 36.44 -42.56 15.19
C GLN A 711 37.06 -41.42 14.37
N GLU A 712 36.67 -40.15 14.68
CA GLU A 712 37.36 -38.97 14.17
C GLU A 712 38.75 -38.85 14.81
N LYS A 713 39.75 -38.48 14.03
CA LYS A 713 41.17 -38.57 14.46
C LYS A 713 41.46 -37.73 15.72
N ASP A 714 40.85 -36.54 15.83
CA ASP A 714 41.06 -35.64 16.94
C ASP A 714 40.57 -36.19 18.29
N ASN A 715 39.70 -37.19 18.27
CA ASN A 715 39.09 -37.82 19.44
C ASN A 715 39.54 -39.27 19.64
N ALA A 716 40.64 -39.69 18.99
CA ALA A 716 41.06 -41.08 18.94
C ALA A 716 41.51 -41.64 20.29
N SER A 717 40.90 -42.74 20.72
CA SER A 717 41.36 -43.48 21.88
C SER A 717 42.46 -44.44 21.51
N VAL A 718 43.46 -44.63 22.41
CA VAL A 718 44.55 -45.59 22.26
C VAL A 718 44.00 -47.00 22.01
N LYS A 719 42.90 -47.35 22.67
CA LYS A 719 42.21 -48.62 22.52
C LYS A 719 41.81 -48.90 21.07
N LEU A 720 41.24 -47.93 20.37
CA LEU A 720 40.79 -48.07 18.97
C LEU A 720 41.97 -48.18 17.99
N MET A 721 43.06 -47.53 18.29
CA MET A 721 44.32 -47.65 17.52
C MET A 721 44.90 -49.08 17.61
N MET A 722 44.91 -49.65 18.82
CA MET A 722 45.37 -51.04 19.05
C MET A 722 44.45 -52.06 18.36
N ILE A 723 43.13 -51.92 18.45
CA ILE A 723 42.19 -52.79 17.74
C ILE A 723 42.44 -52.72 16.23
N LYS A 724 42.61 -51.52 15.68
CA LYS A 724 42.90 -51.34 14.25
C LYS A 724 44.20 -52.11 13.87
N GLU A 725 45.28 -51.86 14.60
CA GLU A 725 46.59 -52.40 14.29
C GLU A 725 46.58 -53.94 14.35
N GLU A 726 46.01 -54.53 15.42
CA GLU A 726 45.93 -55.95 15.58
C GLU A 726 45.01 -56.60 14.53
N PHE A 727 43.86 -55.99 14.23
CA PHE A 727 42.99 -56.50 13.21
C PHE A 727 43.63 -56.46 11.82
N GLU A 728 44.31 -55.41 11.44
CA GLU A 728 44.99 -55.30 10.15
C GLU A 728 46.17 -56.27 10.01
N LYS A 729 46.88 -56.57 11.11
CA LYS A 729 47.88 -57.67 11.14
C LYS A 729 47.23 -59.03 10.89
N GLY A 730 46.08 -59.29 11.56
CA GLY A 730 45.32 -60.49 11.36
C GLY A 730 44.82 -60.64 9.92
N LEU A 731 44.33 -59.54 9.33
CA LEU A 731 43.84 -59.51 7.94
C LEU A 731 44.97 -59.77 6.93
N ALA A 732 46.18 -59.22 7.20
CA ALA A 732 47.35 -59.45 6.35
C ALA A 732 47.77 -60.94 6.34
N TYR A 733 47.73 -61.62 7.48
CA TYR A 733 48.01 -63.04 7.57
C TYR A 733 46.85 -63.90 6.97
N TYR A 734 45.59 -63.48 7.15
CA TYR A 734 44.40 -64.11 6.57
C TYR A 734 44.49 -64.16 5.04
N ARG A 735 44.86 -63.08 4.40
CA ARG A 735 45.07 -63.04 2.94
C ARG A 735 46.17 -63.89 2.42
N LYS A 736 47.17 -64.22 3.26
CA LYS A 736 48.27 -65.12 2.98
C LYS A 736 47.91 -66.58 3.33
N GLN A 737 46.66 -66.85 3.74
CA GLN A 737 46.18 -68.16 4.21
C GLN A 737 47.01 -68.69 5.39
N GLN A 738 47.66 -67.81 6.18
CA GLN A 738 48.36 -68.15 7.40
C GLN A 738 47.39 -68.17 8.59
N TRP A 739 46.54 -69.18 8.62
CA TRP A 739 45.36 -69.21 9.47
C TRP A 739 45.67 -69.10 10.96
N ASP A 740 46.74 -69.81 11.46
CA ASP A 740 47.09 -69.77 12.87
C ASP A 740 47.53 -68.37 13.34
N LYS A 741 48.35 -67.69 12.52
CA LYS A 741 48.75 -66.33 12.83
C LYS A 741 47.60 -65.33 12.73
N ALA A 742 46.76 -65.49 11.72
CA ALA A 742 45.59 -64.62 11.56
C ALA A 742 44.62 -64.79 12.74
N GLU A 743 44.35 -66.04 13.12
CA GLU A 743 43.48 -66.35 14.25
C GLU A 743 44.00 -65.77 15.56
N HIS A 744 45.32 -65.87 15.80
CA HIS A 744 45.98 -65.32 17.00
C HIS A 744 45.72 -63.79 17.12
N HIS A 745 45.90 -63.02 16.06
CA HIS A 745 45.66 -61.59 16.08
C HIS A 745 44.16 -61.24 16.23
N PHE A 746 43.27 -61.94 15.55
CA PHE A 746 41.85 -61.75 15.73
C PHE A 746 41.39 -62.17 17.12
N GLN A 747 41.99 -63.21 17.74
CA GLN A 747 41.69 -63.63 19.11
C GLN A 747 42.07 -62.56 20.14
N ILE A 748 43.14 -61.79 19.89
CA ILE A 748 43.53 -60.64 20.71
C ILE A 748 42.44 -59.57 20.65
N CYS A 749 41.91 -59.25 19.44
CA CYS A 749 40.84 -58.32 19.26
C CYS A 749 39.56 -58.77 19.97
N VAL A 750 39.22 -60.03 19.91
CA VAL A 750 38.01 -60.56 20.59
C VAL A 750 38.19 -60.55 22.12
N ASN A 751 39.29 -61.07 22.63
CA ASN A 751 39.45 -61.28 24.06
C ASN A 751 39.67 -59.97 24.83
N GLN A 752 40.40 -59.02 24.24
CA GLN A 752 40.71 -57.77 24.92
C GLN A 752 39.67 -56.67 24.69
N TYR A 753 38.94 -56.75 23.55
CA TYR A 753 38.12 -55.63 23.09
C TYR A 753 36.69 -56.00 22.71
N ASP A 754 36.35 -57.28 22.76
CA ASP A 754 35.02 -57.81 22.35
C ASP A 754 34.65 -57.41 20.90
N ASP A 755 35.64 -57.55 20.00
CA ASP A 755 35.53 -57.07 18.63
C ASP A 755 34.77 -58.08 17.75
N GLU A 756 33.53 -57.73 17.38
CA GLU A 756 32.64 -58.58 16.59
C GLU A 756 33.15 -58.93 15.18
N PRO A 757 33.72 -57.98 14.41
CA PRO A 757 34.33 -58.30 13.13
C PRO A 757 35.46 -59.34 13.25
N ALA A 758 36.32 -59.26 14.26
CA ALA A 758 37.36 -60.27 14.48
C ALA A 758 36.77 -61.65 14.79
N ARG A 759 35.68 -61.74 15.54
CA ARG A 759 34.97 -62.99 15.82
C ARG A 759 34.50 -63.66 14.53
N ILE A 760 33.95 -62.90 13.62
CA ILE A 760 33.49 -63.36 12.31
C ILE A 760 34.66 -63.92 11.46
N PHE A 761 35.83 -63.25 11.50
CA PHE A 761 36.99 -63.73 10.78
C PHE A 761 37.53 -65.02 11.37
N ILE A 762 37.45 -65.24 12.66
CA ILE A 762 37.82 -66.51 13.32
C ILE A 762 36.85 -67.63 12.83
N GLU A 763 35.58 -67.36 12.76
CA GLU A 763 34.60 -68.34 12.23
C GLU A 763 34.85 -68.67 10.75
N ARG A 764 35.19 -67.65 9.94
CA ARG A 764 35.59 -67.88 8.54
C ARG A 764 36.85 -68.67 8.41
N ILE A 765 37.86 -68.48 9.25
CA ILE A 765 39.08 -69.26 9.29
C ILE A 765 38.76 -70.73 9.62
N LYS A 766 37.90 -70.99 10.61
CA LYS A 766 37.41 -72.35 10.92
C LYS A 766 36.73 -73.00 9.71
N HIS A 767 35.90 -72.21 9.00
CA HIS A 767 35.23 -72.72 7.79
C HIS A 767 36.25 -73.01 6.67
N PHE A 768 37.26 -72.20 6.44
CA PHE A 768 38.28 -72.40 5.39
C PHE A 768 39.28 -73.50 5.72
N ARG A 769 39.49 -73.80 6.98
CA ARG A 769 40.24 -74.99 7.36
C ARG A 769 39.51 -76.28 6.94
N ASN A 770 38.18 -76.30 7.02
CA ASN A 770 37.36 -77.43 6.60
C ASN A 770 37.08 -77.45 5.08
N ASN A 771 37.11 -76.30 4.45
CA ASN A 771 36.87 -76.06 3.02
C ASN A 771 38.00 -75.25 2.41
N PRO A 772 39.14 -75.85 2.06
CA PRO A 772 40.33 -75.14 1.65
C PRO A 772 40.13 -74.25 0.42
N LEU A 773 40.64 -73.04 0.49
CA LEU A 773 40.66 -72.09 -0.63
C LEU A 773 41.75 -72.54 -1.65
N PRO A 774 41.62 -72.10 -2.93
CA PRO A 774 42.65 -72.36 -3.93
C PRO A 774 44.01 -71.78 -3.51
N GLN A 775 45.11 -72.46 -3.84
CA GLN A 775 46.46 -71.99 -3.53
C GLN A 775 46.79 -70.57 -4.06
N LYS A 776 46.18 -70.20 -5.20
CA LYS A 776 46.26 -68.84 -5.77
C LYS A 776 44.95 -68.06 -5.52
N TRP A 777 44.54 -67.99 -4.26
CA TRP A 777 43.41 -67.14 -3.91
C TRP A 777 43.78 -65.63 -4.08
N ASP A 778 42.89 -64.90 -4.73
CA ASP A 778 43.03 -63.44 -5.04
C ASP A 778 42.82 -62.54 -3.81
N GLY A 779 42.55 -63.13 -2.65
CA GLY A 779 42.25 -62.37 -1.42
C GLY A 779 40.87 -61.75 -1.41
N VAL A 780 40.05 -62.04 -2.41
CA VAL A 780 38.68 -61.47 -2.57
C VAL A 780 37.65 -62.38 -1.93
N PHE A 781 36.86 -61.84 -1.03
CA PHE A 781 35.72 -62.51 -0.48
C PHE A 781 34.46 -62.24 -1.35
N ARG A 782 33.92 -63.30 -1.94
CA ARG A 782 32.74 -63.22 -2.81
C ARG A 782 31.46 -63.39 -1.99
N MET A 783 30.70 -62.30 -1.79
CA MET A 783 29.47 -62.31 -1.03
C MET A 783 28.36 -62.97 -1.84
N THR A 784 27.80 -64.09 -1.33
CA THR A 784 26.68 -64.83 -1.95
C THR A 784 25.29 -64.45 -1.40
N VAL A 785 25.25 -63.79 -0.25
CA VAL A 785 24.01 -63.40 0.46
C VAL A 785 23.78 -61.89 0.32
N LYS A 786 22.46 -61.54 0.25
CA LYS A 786 22.00 -60.15 0.31
C LYS A 786 22.25 -59.59 1.69
#